data_ffbf428bd056e0cbd2cd19cd559a7797
#
_entry.id   ffbf428bd056e0cbd2cd19cd559a7797
#
_cell.length_a   1.000
_cell.length_b   1.000
_cell.length_c   1.000
_cell.angle_alpha   90.00
_cell.angle_beta   90.00
_cell.angle_gamma   90.00
#
_symmetry.space_group_name_H-M   'P 1'
#
loop_
_entity.id
_entity.type
_entity.pdbx_description
1 polymer ?
#
loop_
_entity_poly.entity_id
_entity_poly.type
_entity_poly.pdbx_seq_one_letter_code
_entity_poly.pdbx_strand_id
1 'polypeptide(L)'
;MASGSAETLSSHGHSFSKKSFHKPTYCHSCTDMLWGLIQLGNICEVCNFVVHDRCLKTVVSPCSSIAASLIKNPVAHCWSEPVTRRRKFCNVCRKRLDDNPSVHCEICRYFVHTDCQNFAVPDCKENATYLPGKDLAQVKHTHHWREGNLPSSSKCAVCKKNCFTAECLSGFRCEWCGMTLHSYCHKNIPQECTFGILEPIYLPPHAISIPRTEVPMEAIIGVQVRRKEVLAHNIGEQFDFAESEQIGAAGRLAEALRRLSLVLPRSCHGNCHASPPYVRARSISEEFSSGDARYRDNGEPGSGVACSRDPRSRKEKEDKERGDEEMIKVYDGNNSLRRRIFRVITVSRQATTEQVLTSALRAFHITKDPSNFYLTDLYATDETELCDPTPVLNLNSKEGKCPAVFLRFKDSENGEVRVYPGKLQVSEPFCIVPVTETTTVADLIEEALQRFGLQNFKSEDYRCSEILLDRDVTERVLSRDEKPWEIVKQLGKDSIRQMELMRFYLQLKQDPHGPNLALFVGNLPPNLSERSYENMLTDFLGKENKFSSIGPIYYEYGSMVIIYEDSNKAVRALYTLRESKYEDKHLLVMLLPSIEPSMVPSGVQPLLVFVNVKSGGCQGLQLISSFRKLLNPYQVFDLDNGGPLPGLYVFRHIKDYKILVCGGDGTVGWVLQCLDNVGQDSECSSPACAIVPLGTGNDLARVLCWGAGYTGDEDPLNLLRDVIDAEKSLLDRWTVVFHPEEKEDKQTATNAGGASSTSEDNTQIFVMNNYFGIGLDADLCLDFHNAREENPNKFRSRLRNKSVYVSIGLRKMVKRTLCKDLHKEIRLEVDGRLVELPQVEGIIIMNILSWGSGANPWGPDTSEDQFYTPNHGDGILEVVGVTGVMHLGQIQSGLRTGMRIAQGGHIKIHLHSDIPVQVDGEPWIQSPGDIVVLKSALKATMLKKTKGKIKRRNTESSMQLALQAAPSNYPEPEVF
;
A
#
# COMPACT_ATOMS: atom_id res chain seq x y z
N MET A 1 3.73 17.06 -49.00
CA MET A 1 4.99 16.94 -48.18
C MET A 1 4.62 16.30 -46.86
N ALA A 2 4.63 14.97 -46.83
CA ALA A 2 4.27 14.18 -45.64
C ALA A 2 5.45 13.23 -45.34
N SER A 3 6.52 13.77 -44.76
CA SER A 3 7.68 12.97 -44.34
C SER A 3 8.15 13.22 -42.88
N GLY A 4 7.42 14.08 -42.13
CA GLY A 4 7.83 14.43 -40.77
C GLY A 4 7.25 13.55 -39.64
N SER A 5 6.23 12.74 -39.89
CA SER A 5 5.53 11.97 -38.84
C SER A 5 6.02 10.54 -38.63
N ALA A 6 6.76 9.96 -39.59
CA ALA A 6 7.24 8.58 -39.52
C ALA A 6 8.55 8.40 -38.73
N GLU A 7 9.41 9.42 -38.67
CA GLU A 7 10.71 9.34 -37.96
C GLU A 7 10.61 9.50 -36.44
N THR A 8 9.63 10.24 -35.95
CA THR A 8 9.41 10.43 -34.50
C THR A 8 8.84 9.18 -33.81
N LEU A 9 8.08 8.36 -34.52
CA LEU A 9 7.56 7.08 -33.99
C LEU A 9 8.65 6.01 -33.85
N SER A 10 9.74 6.07 -34.62
CA SER A 10 10.85 5.11 -34.54
C SER A 10 11.78 5.32 -33.34
N SER A 11 11.78 6.50 -32.74
CA SER A 11 12.65 6.87 -31.62
C SER A 11 11.98 6.77 -30.24
N HIS A 12 10.78 6.24 -30.13
CA HIS A 12 9.98 6.22 -28.89
C HIS A 12 9.86 7.61 -28.24
N GLY A 13 9.79 8.69 -29.02
CA GLY A 13 9.66 10.06 -28.56
C GLY A 13 10.92 10.68 -27.96
N HIS A 14 12.07 10.01 -28.08
CA HIS A 14 13.34 10.58 -27.63
C HIS A 14 13.91 11.59 -28.65
N SER A 15 14.36 12.72 -28.13
CA SER A 15 15.12 13.72 -28.88
C SER A 15 16.62 13.52 -28.56
N PHE A 16 17.31 12.74 -29.40
CA PHE A 16 18.72 12.42 -29.18
C PHE A 16 19.64 13.44 -29.81
N SER A 17 20.61 13.91 -29.02
CA SER A 17 21.75 14.72 -29.48
C SER A 17 23.08 13.99 -29.21
N LYS A 18 24.06 14.18 -30.09
CA LYS A 18 25.42 13.65 -29.89
C LYS A 18 26.14 14.45 -28.83
N LYS A 19 26.72 13.77 -27.84
CA LYS A 19 27.44 14.41 -26.72
C LYS A 19 28.71 13.64 -26.38
N SER A 20 29.78 14.38 -26.05
CA SER A 20 31.00 13.84 -25.43
C SER A 20 30.85 13.81 -23.93
N PHE A 21 31.20 12.71 -23.28
CA PHE A 21 31.07 12.53 -21.84
C PHE A 21 32.45 12.59 -21.17
N HIS A 22 32.62 13.46 -20.18
CA HIS A 22 33.90 13.64 -19.44
C HIS A 22 33.99 12.75 -18.20
N LYS A 23 32.89 12.05 -17.84
CA LYS A 23 32.82 11.10 -16.73
C LYS A 23 32.43 9.71 -17.25
N PRO A 24 32.81 8.61 -16.58
CA PRO A 24 32.34 7.28 -16.93
C PRO A 24 30.81 7.27 -17.07
N THR A 25 30.32 7.01 -18.28
CA THR A 25 28.88 7.02 -18.62
C THR A 25 28.52 5.69 -19.28
N TYR A 26 27.36 5.15 -18.90
CA TYR A 26 26.93 3.82 -19.32
C TYR A 26 25.69 3.90 -20.21
N CYS A 27 25.62 3.03 -21.18
CA CYS A 27 24.48 2.90 -22.09
C CYS A 27 23.28 2.30 -21.38
N HIS A 28 22.14 2.98 -21.40
CA HIS A 28 20.90 2.48 -20.79
C HIS A 28 20.31 1.25 -21.49
N SER A 29 20.72 0.96 -22.75
CA SER A 29 20.26 -0.22 -23.48
C SER A 29 21.12 -1.45 -23.21
N CYS A 30 22.44 -1.40 -23.43
CA CYS A 30 23.34 -2.54 -23.31
C CYS A 30 24.13 -2.59 -22.00
N THR A 31 24.07 -1.56 -21.16
CA THR A 31 24.80 -1.40 -19.88
C THR A 31 26.32 -1.26 -20.00
N ASP A 32 26.88 -1.35 -21.18
CA ASP A 32 28.32 -1.15 -21.41
C ASP A 32 28.70 0.32 -21.27
N MET A 33 29.96 0.57 -20.86
CA MET A 33 30.48 1.92 -20.78
C MET A 33 30.74 2.49 -22.16
N LEU A 34 30.50 3.80 -22.33
CA LEU A 34 30.88 4.52 -23.54
C LEU A 34 32.39 4.71 -23.55
N TRP A 35 33.08 3.91 -24.39
CA TRP A 35 34.52 3.87 -24.52
C TRP A 35 35.02 4.70 -25.73
N GLY A 36 36.23 5.18 -25.66
CA GLY A 36 36.97 5.83 -26.73
C GLY A 36 37.62 7.15 -26.34
N LEU A 37 38.55 7.64 -27.14
CA LEU A 37 39.25 8.90 -26.92
C LEU A 37 38.31 10.10 -26.80
N ILE A 38 37.12 10.04 -27.42
CA ILE A 38 36.14 11.12 -27.47
C ILE A 38 34.90 10.80 -26.66
N GLN A 39 34.75 9.54 -26.15
CA GLN A 39 33.57 9.09 -25.35
C GLN A 39 32.21 9.58 -25.90
N LEU A 40 32.03 9.50 -27.24
CA LEU A 40 30.82 9.97 -27.91
C LEU A 40 29.65 9.00 -27.71
N GLY A 41 28.48 9.55 -27.47
CA GLY A 41 27.23 8.83 -27.44
C GLY A 41 26.05 9.76 -27.68
N ASN A 42 24.85 9.20 -27.71
CA ASN A 42 23.62 9.95 -27.87
C ASN A 42 22.93 10.08 -26.50
N ILE A 43 22.49 11.27 -26.18
CA ILE A 43 21.72 11.56 -24.96
C ILE A 43 20.36 12.17 -25.35
N CYS A 44 19.28 11.67 -24.73
CA CYS A 44 18.00 12.35 -24.85
C CYS A 44 18.00 13.59 -23.96
N GLU A 45 17.75 14.75 -24.56
CA GLU A 45 17.77 16.05 -23.90
C GLU A 45 16.64 16.24 -22.89
N VAL A 46 15.56 15.44 -22.99
CA VAL A 46 14.41 15.51 -22.07
C VAL A 46 14.61 14.59 -20.86
N CYS A 47 14.88 13.30 -21.07
CA CYS A 47 14.89 12.29 -20.00
C CYS A 47 16.28 11.79 -19.61
N ASN A 48 17.36 12.35 -20.20
CA ASN A 48 18.75 11.92 -20.01
C ASN A 48 19.03 10.45 -20.36
N PHE A 49 18.26 9.84 -21.26
CA PHE A 49 18.52 8.49 -21.75
C PHE A 49 19.78 8.48 -22.62
N VAL A 50 20.79 7.70 -22.23
CA VAL A 50 22.08 7.65 -22.91
C VAL A 50 22.24 6.33 -23.65
N VAL A 51 22.67 6.37 -24.91
CA VAL A 51 22.89 5.16 -25.71
C VAL A 51 24.10 5.32 -26.65
N HIS A 52 24.73 4.18 -27.03
CA HIS A 52 25.65 4.11 -28.15
C HIS A 52 24.91 4.32 -29.47
N ASP A 53 25.59 4.77 -30.53
CA ASP A 53 25.01 4.86 -31.86
C ASP A 53 24.44 3.50 -32.36
N ARG A 54 25.14 2.40 -32.06
CA ARG A 54 24.70 1.02 -32.39
C ARG A 54 23.44 0.61 -31.65
N CYS A 55 23.18 1.19 -30.46
CA CYS A 55 22.05 0.83 -29.59
C CYS A 55 20.79 1.68 -29.84
N LEU A 56 20.83 2.70 -30.70
CA LEU A 56 19.66 3.54 -30.99
C LEU A 56 18.45 2.73 -31.46
N LYS A 57 18.68 1.72 -32.33
CA LYS A 57 17.62 0.83 -32.85
C LYS A 57 17.07 -0.16 -31.82
N THR A 58 17.74 -0.32 -30.67
CA THR A 58 17.34 -1.26 -29.61
C THR A 58 16.60 -0.57 -28.45
N VAL A 59 16.36 0.72 -28.53
CA VAL A 59 15.59 1.48 -27.53
C VAL A 59 14.14 0.98 -27.56
N VAL A 60 13.61 0.65 -26.39
CA VAL A 60 12.22 0.17 -26.21
C VAL A 60 11.46 1.00 -25.16
N SER A 61 12.18 1.74 -24.32
CA SER A 61 11.57 2.62 -23.32
C SER A 61 11.00 3.87 -23.96
N PRO A 62 9.77 4.28 -23.67
CA PRO A 62 9.25 5.57 -24.11
C PRO A 62 9.94 6.72 -23.39
N CYS A 63 10.09 7.85 -24.07
CA CYS A 63 10.53 9.09 -23.43
C CYS A 63 9.49 9.58 -22.41
N SER A 64 9.95 10.21 -21.34
CA SER A 64 9.07 10.80 -20.32
C SER A 64 8.11 11.88 -20.87
N SER A 65 8.43 12.49 -22.02
CA SER A 65 7.57 13.46 -22.70
C SER A 65 6.31 12.84 -23.31
N ILE A 66 6.40 11.59 -23.79
CA ILE A 66 5.25 10.91 -24.42
C ILE A 66 4.68 9.79 -23.55
N ALA A 67 5.41 9.35 -22.53
CA ALA A 67 5.02 8.17 -21.73
C ALA A 67 3.64 8.33 -21.11
N ALA A 68 3.29 9.53 -20.65
CA ALA A 68 1.95 9.80 -20.11
C ALA A 68 0.84 9.61 -21.16
N SER A 69 1.06 10.00 -22.43
CA SER A 69 0.05 9.88 -23.47
C SER A 69 -0.21 8.43 -23.92
N LEU A 70 0.72 7.51 -23.63
CA LEU A 70 0.57 6.09 -23.98
C LEU A 70 -0.27 5.30 -22.98
N ILE A 71 -0.56 5.86 -21.81
CA ILE A 71 -1.35 5.17 -20.77
C ILE A 71 -2.83 5.30 -21.12
N LYS A 72 -3.51 4.17 -21.23
CA LYS A 72 -4.94 4.12 -21.48
C LYS A 72 -5.74 4.48 -20.22
N ASN A 73 -5.42 3.84 -19.09
CA ASN A 73 -6.06 4.06 -17.80
C ASN A 73 -5.02 4.58 -16.79
N PRO A 74 -5.02 5.88 -16.47
CA PRO A 74 -4.06 6.42 -15.51
C PRO A 74 -4.40 5.97 -14.09
N VAL A 75 -3.37 5.54 -13.35
CA VAL A 75 -3.45 5.16 -11.94
C VAL A 75 -2.40 5.94 -11.17
N ALA A 76 -2.84 6.69 -10.16
CA ALA A 76 -1.97 7.50 -9.31
C ALA A 76 -1.02 6.63 -8.47
N HIS A 77 0.17 7.16 -8.17
CA HIS A 77 1.14 6.54 -7.28
C HIS A 77 0.88 6.90 -5.82
N CYS A 78 1.02 5.91 -4.94
CA CYS A 78 1.00 6.11 -3.49
C CYS A 78 2.42 6.45 -3.00
N TRP A 79 2.70 7.74 -2.80
CA TRP A 79 4.05 8.22 -2.50
C TRP A 79 4.44 8.05 -1.02
N SER A 80 5.68 7.59 -0.79
CA SER A 80 6.31 7.52 0.53
C SER A 80 6.71 8.90 1.04
N GLU A 81 7.05 8.99 2.33
CA GLU A 81 7.78 10.15 2.85
C GLU A 81 9.15 10.31 2.17
N PRO A 82 9.63 11.58 2.03
CA PRO A 82 10.94 11.86 1.47
C PRO A 82 12.07 11.25 2.31
N VAL A 83 12.94 10.45 1.67
CA VAL A 83 14.09 9.80 2.32
C VAL A 83 15.27 9.81 1.36
N THR A 84 16.48 10.02 1.86
CA THR A 84 17.71 9.86 1.06
C THR A 84 17.98 8.37 0.83
N ARG A 85 18.11 7.96 -0.44
CA ARG A 85 18.29 6.57 -0.83
C ARG A 85 19.55 6.37 -1.66
N ARG A 86 20.46 5.53 -1.19
CA ARG A 86 21.70 5.21 -1.90
C ARG A 86 21.47 4.11 -2.95
N ARG A 87 22.24 4.16 -4.02
CA ARG A 87 22.29 3.15 -5.12
C ARG A 87 20.95 2.95 -5.85
N LYS A 88 20.12 3.98 -5.93
CA LYS A 88 18.89 3.98 -6.72
C LYS A 88 18.90 5.12 -7.72
N PHE A 89 18.09 5.00 -8.78
CA PHE A 89 17.98 5.97 -9.85
C PHE A 89 16.55 6.49 -9.94
N CYS A 90 16.42 7.76 -10.28
CA CYS A 90 15.13 8.40 -10.57
C CYS A 90 14.57 7.85 -11.90
N ASN A 91 13.35 7.32 -11.86
CA ASN A 91 12.68 6.81 -13.06
C ASN A 91 12.28 7.91 -14.07
N VAL A 92 12.25 9.18 -13.65
CA VAL A 92 11.94 10.34 -14.51
C VAL A 92 13.20 10.88 -15.21
N CYS A 93 14.18 11.34 -14.42
CA CYS A 93 15.39 12.02 -14.94
C CYS A 93 16.60 11.10 -15.10
N ARG A 94 16.50 9.81 -14.73
CA ARG A 94 17.55 8.76 -14.82
C ARG A 94 18.83 9.02 -14.03
N LYS A 95 18.88 10.12 -13.26
CA LYS A 95 20.03 10.45 -12.38
C LYS A 95 19.96 9.66 -11.06
N ARG A 96 21.10 9.53 -10.37
CA ARG A 96 21.18 8.88 -9.06
C ARG A 96 20.40 9.66 -8.00
N LEU A 97 19.91 8.96 -6.97
CA LEU A 97 19.15 9.52 -5.83
C LEU A 97 20.02 9.72 -4.59
N ASP A 98 21.34 9.53 -4.72
CA ASP A 98 22.24 9.40 -3.56
C ASP A 98 22.32 10.66 -2.69
N ASP A 99 22.19 11.86 -3.29
CA ASP A 99 22.47 13.14 -2.64
C ASP A 99 21.22 14.01 -2.34
N ASN A 100 20.06 13.63 -2.89
CA ASN A 100 18.85 14.44 -2.78
C ASN A 100 17.69 13.68 -2.15
N PRO A 101 16.77 14.36 -1.44
CA PRO A 101 15.53 13.76 -0.96
C PRO A 101 14.76 13.11 -2.12
N SER A 102 14.28 11.90 -1.91
CA SER A 102 13.59 11.10 -2.91
C SER A 102 12.37 10.42 -2.32
N VAL A 103 11.36 10.25 -3.12
CA VAL A 103 10.14 9.50 -2.78
C VAL A 103 10.04 8.25 -3.65
N HIS A 104 9.27 7.29 -3.21
CA HIS A 104 8.95 6.11 -4.01
C HIS A 104 7.48 5.74 -3.84
N CYS A 105 6.92 5.10 -4.84
CA CYS A 105 5.59 4.52 -4.72
C CYS A 105 5.66 3.28 -3.82
N GLU A 106 4.81 3.19 -2.81
CA GLU A 106 4.77 2.07 -1.87
C GLU A 106 4.22 0.79 -2.50
N ILE A 107 3.45 0.93 -3.58
CA ILE A 107 2.85 -0.20 -4.30
C ILE A 107 3.81 -0.72 -5.35
N CYS A 108 4.24 0.11 -6.31
CA CYS A 108 5.05 -0.31 -7.46
C CYS A 108 6.54 0.01 -7.35
N ARG A 109 6.97 0.72 -6.29
CA ARG A 109 8.36 1.17 -6.10
C ARG A 109 8.94 1.99 -7.27
N TYR A 110 8.12 2.84 -7.86
CA TYR A 110 8.58 3.89 -8.76
C TYR A 110 9.39 4.91 -7.95
N PHE A 111 10.66 5.13 -8.27
CA PHE A 111 11.57 5.99 -7.51
C PHE A 111 11.76 7.33 -8.22
N VAL A 112 11.62 8.44 -7.52
CA VAL A 112 11.84 9.79 -8.08
C VAL A 112 12.47 10.72 -7.05
N HIS A 113 13.19 11.75 -7.52
CA HIS A 113 13.50 12.91 -6.67
C HIS A 113 12.19 13.62 -6.31
N THR A 114 12.15 14.32 -5.19
CA THR A 114 11.01 15.16 -4.81
C THR A 114 10.64 16.16 -5.90
N ASP A 115 11.63 16.76 -6.56
CA ASP A 115 11.43 17.71 -7.67
C ASP A 115 10.93 17.05 -8.96
N CYS A 116 11.19 15.74 -9.13
CA CYS A 116 10.74 14.97 -10.29
C CYS A 116 9.37 14.33 -10.10
N GLN A 117 8.80 14.41 -8.91
CA GLN A 117 7.51 13.76 -8.58
C GLN A 117 6.38 14.23 -9.51
N ASN A 118 6.36 15.54 -9.84
CA ASN A 118 5.35 16.12 -10.75
C ASN A 118 5.48 15.62 -12.19
N PHE A 119 6.59 14.98 -12.55
CA PHE A 119 6.85 14.42 -13.88
C PHE A 119 6.76 12.90 -13.89
N ALA A 120 6.36 12.29 -12.78
CA ALA A 120 6.10 10.87 -12.73
C ALA A 120 4.92 10.53 -13.64
N VAL A 121 5.07 9.46 -14.41
CA VAL A 121 3.99 8.95 -15.26
C VAL A 121 2.98 8.26 -14.35
N PRO A 122 1.66 8.58 -14.42
CA PRO A 122 0.64 7.97 -13.56
C PRO A 122 0.28 6.57 -14.06
N ASP A 123 1.26 5.67 -14.03
CA ASP A 123 1.19 4.29 -14.48
C ASP A 123 1.41 3.31 -13.33
N CYS A 124 0.87 3.61 -12.16
CA CYS A 124 0.91 2.65 -11.06
C CYS A 124 0.26 1.33 -11.49
N LYS A 125 0.54 0.28 -10.76
CA LYS A 125 0.00 -1.05 -11.02
C LYS A 125 -1.52 -0.99 -11.21
N GLU A 126 -2.01 -1.40 -12.38
CA GLU A 126 -3.46 -1.48 -12.64
C GLU A 126 -4.08 -2.60 -11.82
N ASN A 127 -5.01 -2.26 -10.93
CA ASN A 127 -5.55 -3.20 -9.95
C ASN A 127 -6.95 -3.68 -10.28
N ALA A 128 -7.66 -2.94 -11.15
CA ALA A 128 -9.06 -3.19 -11.51
C ALA A 128 -9.24 -2.95 -13.00
N THR A 129 -9.32 -4.03 -13.77
CA THR A 129 -9.45 -3.98 -15.23
C THR A 129 -10.63 -4.79 -15.75
N TYR A 130 -11.59 -5.12 -14.88
CA TYR A 130 -12.81 -5.80 -15.29
C TYR A 130 -13.57 -4.98 -16.33
N LEU A 131 -13.98 -5.67 -17.41
CA LEU A 131 -14.81 -5.11 -18.48
C LEU A 131 -16.06 -5.96 -18.61
N PRO A 132 -17.26 -5.40 -18.36
CA PRO A 132 -18.51 -6.10 -18.52
C PRO A 132 -18.71 -6.63 -19.95
N GLY A 133 -19.34 -7.79 -20.07
CA GLY A 133 -19.64 -8.42 -21.36
C GLY A 133 -18.46 -9.14 -22.05
N LYS A 134 -17.27 -9.20 -21.40
CA LYS A 134 -16.17 -10.06 -21.84
C LYS A 134 -16.12 -11.34 -21.03
N ASP A 135 -16.00 -12.47 -21.72
CA ASP A 135 -15.72 -13.76 -21.11
C ASP A 135 -14.25 -13.90 -20.74
N LEU A 136 -13.94 -14.73 -19.75
CA LEU A 136 -12.57 -15.00 -19.29
C LEU A 136 -11.63 -15.43 -20.45
N ALA A 137 -12.13 -16.21 -21.40
CA ALA A 137 -11.37 -16.66 -22.56
C ALA A 137 -10.93 -15.52 -23.50
N GLN A 138 -11.61 -14.38 -23.46
CA GLN A 138 -11.32 -13.21 -24.28
C GLN A 138 -10.36 -12.23 -23.61
N VAL A 139 -10.11 -12.40 -22.32
CA VAL A 139 -9.28 -11.48 -21.54
C VAL A 139 -7.84 -11.98 -21.57
N LYS A 140 -6.94 -11.15 -22.12
CA LYS A 140 -5.49 -11.37 -22.05
C LYS A 140 -4.86 -10.30 -21.19
N HIS A 141 -4.19 -10.72 -20.13
CA HIS A 141 -3.44 -9.81 -19.28
C HIS A 141 -2.02 -9.63 -19.83
N THR A 142 -1.59 -8.38 -20.01
CA THR A 142 -0.26 -8.06 -20.53
C THR A 142 0.71 -7.73 -19.41
N HIS A 143 2.01 -7.87 -19.69
CA HIS A 143 3.05 -7.47 -18.74
C HIS A 143 3.02 -5.96 -18.52
N HIS A 144 3.15 -5.56 -17.24
CA HIS A 144 3.37 -4.16 -16.84
C HIS A 144 4.85 -3.98 -16.49
N TRP A 145 5.61 -3.38 -17.42
CA TRP A 145 7.05 -3.27 -17.32
C TRP A 145 7.49 -1.99 -16.59
N ARG A 146 8.29 -2.17 -15.54
CA ARG A 146 8.98 -1.07 -14.86
C ARG A 146 10.46 -1.10 -15.19
N GLU A 147 11.02 0.04 -15.63
CA GLU A 147 12.42 0.15 -16.02
C GLU A 147 13.33 0.38 -14.81
N GLY A 148 14.42 -0.35 -14.75
CA GLY A 148 15.55 -0.15 -13.84
C GLY A 148 15.32 -0.51 -12.37
N ASN A 149 16.27 -0.12 -11.54
CA ASN A 149 16.27 -0.35 -10.09
C ASN A 149 16.09 -1.83 -9.68
N LEU A 150 16.52 -2.76 -10.53
CA LEU A 150 16.37 -4.20 -10.33
C LEU A 150 17.07 -4.68 -9.04
N PRO A 151 16.65 -5.81 -8.43
CA PRO A 151 17.41 -6.51 -7.40
C PRO A 151 18.77 -6.98 -7.92
N SER A 152 19.80 -7.03 -7.06
CA SER A 152 21.16 -7.44 -7.45
C SER A 152 21.29 -8.86 -7.98
N SER A 153 20.38 -9.75 -7.59
CA SER A 153 20.31 -11.14 -8.03
C SER A 153 19.50 -11.38 -9.31
N SER A 154 19.03 -10.30 -9.98
CA SER A 154 18.13 -10.41 -11.13
C SER A 154 18.80 -11.07 -12.33
N LYS A 155 18.15 -12.12 -12.85
CA LYS A 155 18.56 -12.81 -14.08
C LYS A 155 17.53 -12.60 -15.18
N CYS A 156 18.00 -12.31 -16.37
CA CYS A 156 17.14 -12.16 -17.55
C CYS A 156 16.39 -13.45 -17.84
N ALA A 157 15.07 -13.38 -17.98
CA ALA A 157 14.23 -14.55 -18.28
C ALA A 157 14.55 -15.18 -19.62
N VAL A 158 15.02 -14.40 -20.61
CA VAL A 158 15.39 -14.86 -21.95
C VAL A 158 16.78 -15.48 -21.98
N CYS A 159 17.83 -14.71 -21.71
CA CYS A 159 19.22 -15.16 -21.89
C CYS A 159 19.85 -15.72 -20.62
N LYS A 160 19.14 -15.77 -19.48
CA LYS A 160 19.56 -16.27 -18.16
C LYS A 160 20.77 -15.55 -17.55
N LYS A 161 21.36 -14.58 -18.22
CA LYS A 161 22.47 -13.77 -17.71
C LYS A 161 21.97 -12.72 -16.71
N ASN A 162 22.90 -12.19 -15.88
CA ASN A 162 22.59 -11.11 -14.94
C ASN A 162 22.12 -9.86 -15.70
N CYS A 163 20.98 -9.29 -15.31
CA CYS A 163 20.42 -8.07 -15.89
C CYS A 163 20.41 -6.87 -14.92
N PHE A 164 20.95 -7.04 -13.71
CA PHE A 164 21.16 -5.96 -12.76
C PHE A 164 22.36 -5.12 -13.15
N THR A 165 22.28 -3.80 -13.01
CA THR A 165 23.39 -2.87 -13.05
C THR A 165 23.25 -1.84 -11.94
N ALA A 166 24.39 -1.43 -11.34
CA ALA A 166 24.47 -0.36 -10.35
C ALA A 166 24.87 0.99 -10.97
N GLU A 167 25.12 1.02 -12.30
CA GLU A 167 25.74 2.16 -12.97
C GLU A 167 24.75 3.07 -13.69
N CYS A 168 23.63 2.52 -14.17
CA CYS A 168 22.59 3.29 -14.85
C CYS A 168 21.21 2.66 -14.65
N LEU A 169 20.14 3.43 -14.94
CA LEU A 169 18.77 2.91 -14.98
C LEU A 169 18.60 2.04 -16.24
N SER A 170 18.63 0.72 -16.10
CA SER A 170 18.48 -0.22 -17.20
C SER A 170 17.84 -1.54 -16.79
N GLY A 171 17.35 -2.29 -17.80
CA GLY A 171 16.60 -3.54 -17.61
C GLY A 171 15.15 -3.28 -17.22
N PHE A 172 14.34 -4.33 -17.26
CA PHE A 172 12.90 -4.28 -16.99
C PHE A 172 12.51 -5.32 -15.96
N ARG A 173 11.50 -4.98 -15.17
CA ARG A 173 10.80 -5.92 -14.28
C ARG A 173 9.30 -5.79 -14.52
N CYS A 174 8.62 -6.92 -14.71
CA CYS A 174 7.16 -6.93 -14.71
C CYS A 174 6.64 -6.77 -13.28
N GLU A 175 5.70 -5.86 -13.09
CA GLU A 175 5.08 -5.58 -11.78
C GLU A 175 4.11 -6.67 -11.34
N TRP A 176 3.59 -7.47 -12.30
CA TRP A 176 2.67 -8.57 -12.03
C TRP A 176 3.39 -9.88 -11.70
N CYS A 177 4.21 -10.38 -12.62
CA CYS A 177 4.86 -11.68 -12.47
C CYS A 177 6.28 -11.62 -11.88
N GLY A 178 6.85 -10.43 -11.68
CA GLY A 178 8.20 -10.25 -11.15
C GLY A 178 9.34 -10.62 -12.12
N MET A 179 9.02 -11.03 -13.36
CA MET A 179 10.01 -11.38 -14.39
C MET A 179 10.94 -10.21 -14.69
N THR A 180 12.24 -10.48 -14.83
CA THR A 180 13.26 -9.47 -15.14
C THR A 180 13.93 -9.73 -16.47
N LEU A 181 14.28 -8.65 -17.20
CA LEU A 181 14.83 -8.68 -18.56
C LEU A 181 15.90 -7.63 -18.77
N HIS A 182 16.82 -7.91 -19.72
CA HIS A 182 17.59 -6.83 -20.35
C HIS A 182 16.69 -6.04 -21.31
N SER A 183 17.02 -4.76 -21.53
CA SER A 183 16.28 -3.91 -22.47
C SER A 183 16.24 -4.48 -23.88
N TYR A 184 17.36 -5.04 -24.37
CA TYR A 184 17.45 -5.67 -25.70
C TYR A 184 16.75 -7.03 -25.80
N CYS A 185 16.50 -7.72 -24.69
CA CYS A 185 15.76 -8.99 -24.67
C CYS A 185 14.24 -8.82 -24.65
N HIS A 186 13.74 -7.60 -24.46
CA HIS A 186 12.33 -7.30 -24.26
C HIS A 186 11.44 -7.79 -25.43
N LYS A 187 11.93 -7.68 -26.66
CA LYS A 187 11.19 -8.09 -27.87
C LYS A 187 10.95 -9.61 -27.99
N ASN A 188 11.68 -10.43 -27.20
CA ASN A 188 11.67 -11.89 -27.28
C ASN A 188 10.77 -12.54 -26.22
N ILE A 189 9.88 -11.78 -25.60
CA ILE A 189 8.97 -12.30 -24.58
C ILE A 189 7.52 -12.23 -25.10
N PRO A 190 6.69 -13.26 -24.84
CA PRO A 190 5.25 -13.17 -25.06
C PRO A 190 4.66 -11.95 -24.39
N GLN A 191 3.71 -11.30 -25.01
CA GLN A 191 3.06 -10.12 -24.44
C GLN A 191 2.15 -10.47 -23.25
N GLU A 192 1.63 -11.71 -23.23
CA GLU A 192 0.74 -12.21 -22.19
C GLU A 192 1.50 -12.50 -20.89
N CYS A 193 0.97 -12.02 -19.78
CA CYS A 193 1.51 -12.23 -18.43
C CYS A 193 0.65 -13.26 -17.67
N THR A 194 1.27 -14.35 -17.24
CA THR A 194 0.63 -15.44 -16.48
C THR A 194 0.80 -15.30 -14.97
N PHE A 195 1.16 -14.12 -14.42
CA PHE A 195 1.44 -13.88 -13.00
C PHE A 195 2.58 -14.72 -12.37
N GLY A 196 3.22 -15.60 -13.15
CA GLY A 196 4.40 -16.38 -12.75
C GLY A 196 4.10 -17.38 -11.63
N ILE A 197 5.02 -17.49 -10.66
CA ILE A 197 4.91 -18.49 -9.59
C ILE A 197 3.77 -18.22 -8.60
N LEU A 198 3.23 -17.01 -8.58
CA LEU A 198 2.12 -16.62 -7.70
C LEU A 198 0.75 -16.83 -8.36
N GLU A 199 0.70 -17.29 -9.60
CA GLU A 199 -0.54 -17.58 -10.34
C GLU A 199 -1.58 -18.33 -9.49
N PRO A 200 -1.22 -19.41 -8.74
CA PRO A 200 -2.21 -20.19 -8.00
C PRO A 200 -2.95 -19.43 -6.89
N ILE A 201 -2.38 -18.31 -6.42
CA ILE A 201 -2.94 -17.49 -5.32
C ILE A 201 -3.20 -16.05 -5.73
N TYR A 202 -3.07 -15.75 -7.01
CA TYR A 202 -3.17 -14.39 -7.51
C TYR A 202 -4.61 -14.02 -7.86
N LEU A 203 -5.08 -12.86 -7.37
CA LEU A 203 -6.36 -12.29 -7.80
C LEU A 203 -6.12 -11.44 -9.07
N PRO A 204 -6.57 -11.90 -10.25
CA PRO A 204 -6.31 -11.18 -11.48
C PRO A 204 -6.98 -9.81 -11.49
N PRO A 205 -6.36 -8.76 -12.07
CA PRO A 205 -6.94 -7.43 -12.10
C PRO A 205 -8.23 -7.36 -12.93
N HIS A 206 -8.39 -8.25 -13.90
CA HIS A 206 -9.61 -8.34 -14.70
C HIS A 206 -10.81 -8.95 -13.97
N ALA A 207 -10.61 -9.53 -12.79
CA ALA A 207 -11.69 -9.96 -11.90
C ALA A 207 -12.18 -8.85 -10.96
N ILE A 208 -11.51 -7.69 -10.93
CA ILE A 208 -11.83 -6.60 -10.00
C ILE A 208 -12.45 -5.44 -10.76
N SER A 209 -13.56 -4.95 -10.23
CA SER A 209 -14.26 -3.75 -10.70
C SER A 209 -14.21 -2.65 -9.64
N ILE A 210 -13.84 -1.45 -10.11
CA ILE A 210 -13.96 -0.20 -9.38
C ILE A 210 -14.61 0.80 -10.34
N PRO A 211 -15.78 1.33 -9.99
CA PRO A 211 -16.56 2.15 -10.93
C PRO A 211 -15.88 3.45 -11.31
N ARG A 212 -15.09 4.02 -10.41
CA ARG A 212 -14.45 5.33 -10.59
C ARG A 212 -12.96 5.27 -10.35
N THR A 213 -12.21 5.83 -11.31
CA THR A 213 -10.74 5.87 -11.28
C THR A 213 -10.18 7.00 -10.42
N GLU A 214 -10.96 8.05 -10.15
CA GLU A 214 -10.54 9.18 -9.32
C GLU A 214 -10.52 8.89 -7.82
N VAL A 215 -11.15 7.78 -7.37
CA VAL A 215 -11.06 7.39 -5.96
C VAL A 215 -9.65 6.89 -5.69
N PRO A 216 -8.87 7.58 -4.84
CA PRO A 216 -7.50 7.19 -4.59
C PRO A 216 -7.47 5.85 -3.86
N MET A 217 -6.44 5.06 -4.13
CA MET A 217 -6.26 3.71 -3.55
C MET A 217 -6.27 3.73 -2.01
N GLU A 218 -5.85 4.82 -1.38
CA GLU A 218 -5.95 5.04 0.06
C GLU A 218 -7.39 5.02 0.59
N ALA A 219 -8.34 5.50 -0.21
CA ALA A 219 -9.76 5.48 0.15
C ALA A 219 -10.39 4.09 -0.01
N ILE A 220 -9.72 3.18 -0.72
CA ILE A 220 -10.17 1.80 -0.96
C ILE A 220 -9.49 0.85 0.01
N ILE A 221 -8.18 0.95 0.20
CA ILE A 221 -7.39 0.05 1.06
C ILE A 221 -6.70 0.73 2.25
N GLY A 222 -6.99 2.00 2.50
CA GLY A 222 -6.59 2.70 3.73
C GLY A 222 -5.10 2.97 3.91
N VAL A 223 -4.30 3.04 2.83
CA VAL A 223 -2.82 3.15 2.93
C VAL A 223 -2.34 4.43 3.59
N GLN A 224 -2.99 5.57 3.33
CA GLN A 224 -2.49 6.89 3.76
C GLN A 224 -3.09 7.41 5.08
N VAL A 225 -4.22 6.87 5.52
CA VAL A 225 -4.87 7.30 6.77
C VAL A 225 -3.89 7.18 7.94
N ARG A 226 -3.10 6.13 7.94
CA ARG A 226 -2.16 5.82 9.00
C ARG A 226 -0.94 6.76 9.07
N ARG A 227 -0.48 7.31 7.94
CA ARG A 227 0.66 8.22 7.94
C ARG A 227 0.38 9.54 8.63
N LYS A 228 -0.84 10.05 8.48
CA LYS A 228 -1.26 11.28 9.15
C LYS A 228 -1.32 11.11 10.67
N GLU A 229 -1.72 9.93 11.15
CA GLU A 229 -1.75 9.61 12.58
C GLU A 229 -0.34 9.40 13.17
N VAL A 230 0.54 8.68 12.46
CA VAL A 230 1.93 8.47 12.90
C VAL A 230 2.73 9.77 12.89
N LEU A 231 2.51 10.65 11.91
CA LEU A 231 3.13 11.98 11.87
C LEU A 231 2.63 12.87 13.02
N ALA A 232 1.32 12.83 13.32
CA ALA A 232 0.77 13.55 14.46
C ALA A 232 1.32 13.01 15.79
N HIS A 233 1.49 11.70 15.91
CA HIS A 233 2.06 11.06 17.10
C HIS A 233 3.56 11.33 17.24
N ASN A 234 4.34 11.24 16.16
CA ASN A 234 5.78 11.54 16.18
C ASN A 234 6.07 13.03 16.40
N ILE A 235 5.19 13.93 15.96
CA ILE A 235 5.29 15.36 16.26
C ILE A 235 4.99 15.59 17.75
N GLY A 236 4.03 14.87 18.34
CA GLY A 236 3.77 14.89 19.79
C GLY A 236 4.96 14.40 20.62
N GLU A 237 5.56 13.25 20.23
CA GLU A 237 6.71 12.67 20.95
C GLU A 237 8.02 13.49 20.81
N GLN A 238 8.22 14.25 19.73
CA GLN A 238 9.36 15.19 19.61
C GLN A 238 9.20 16.45 20.47
N PHE A 239 7.98 16.80 20.87
CA PHE A 239 7.75 17.96 21.74
C PHE A 239 7.91 17.65 23.22
N ASP A 240 7.79 16.38 23.66
CA ASP A 240 8.01 15.96 25.05
C ASP A 240 9.50 15.87 25.46
N PHE A 241 10.44 16.02 24.51
CA PHE A 241 11.88 15.99 24.79
C PHE A 241 12.56 17.37 24.84
N ALA A 242 11.81 18.46 24.68
CA ALA A 242 12.31 19.83 24.72
C ALA A 242 11.57 20.67 25.78
N GLU A 243 11.57 20.21 27.01
CA GLU A 243 11.31 21.10 28.15
C GLU A 243 12.59 21.84 28.53
N SER A 244 12.77 23.01 27.95
CA SER A 244 13.25 24.25 28.56
C SER A 244 13.26 25.35 27.52
N GLU A 245 12.17 26.06 27.36
CA GLU A 245 12.08 27.51 27.22
C GLU A 245 10.62 27.88 26.85
N GLN A 246 10.11 28.80 27.64
CA GLN A 246 8.75 29.31 27.67
C GLN A 246 8.35 29.98 26.35
N ILE A 247 7.56 29.28 25.52
CA ILE A 247 6.63 29.93 24.58
C ILE A 247 5.41 28.99 24.46
N GLY A 248 4.23 29.52 24.75
CA GLY A 248 2.99 28.77 24.97
C GLY A 248 2.60 27.76 23.86
N ALA A 249 2.18 26.59 24.29
CA ALA A 249 1.82 25.44 23.46
C ALA A 249 0.71 25.72 22.43
N ALA A 250 -0.19 26.67 22.69
CA ALA A 250 -1.28 27.05 21.80
C ALA A 250 -0.84 27.74 20.50
N GLY A 251 0.27 28.48 20.52
CA GLY A 251 0.81 29.15 19.33
C GLY A 251 1.46 28.19 18.34
N ARG A 252 2.07 27.12 18.82
CA ARG A 252 2.77 26.11 17.99
C ARG A 252 1.79 25.10 17.36
N LEU A 253 0.71 24.76 18.05
CA LEU A 253 -0.34 23.90 17.52
C LEU A 253 -1.12 24.61 16.40
N ALA A 254 -1.40 25.91 16.56
CA ALA A 254 -2.05 26.72 15.53
C ALA A 254 -1.19 26.88 14.26
N GLU A 255 0.14 26.96 14.40
CA GLU A 255 1.07 27.04 13.26
C GLU A 255 1.21 25.69 12.55
N ALA A 256 1.23 24.56 13.29
CA ALA A 256 1.25 23.21 12.72
C ALA A 256 -0.07 22.87 11.99
N LEU A 257 -1.22 23.26 12.53
CA LEU A 257 -2.53 23.08 11.92
C LEU A 257 -2.72 23.98 10.69
N ARG A 258 -2.14 25.19 10.65
CA ARG A 258 -2.11 26.04 9.46
C ARG A 258 -1.29 25.45 8.32
N ARG A 259 -0.21 24.73 8.60
CA ARG A 259 0.60 24.02 7.60
C ARG A 259 -0.10 22.79 7.05
N LEU A 260 -0.96 22.14 7.84
CA LEU A 260 -1.78 20.99 7.43
C LEU A 260 -3.00 21.39 6.59
N SER A 261 -3.57 22.59 6.79
CA SER A 261 -4.74 23.08 6.03
C SER A 261 -4.43 23.59 4.61
N LEU A 262 -3.15 23.65 4.22
CA LEU A 262 -2.73 24.04 2.86
C LEU A 262 -2.76 22.89 1.83
N VAL A 263 -3.21 21.70 2.19
CA VAL A 263 -3.21 20.48 1.33
C VAL A 263 -4.63 20.03 0.92
N LEU A 264 -5.68 20.79 1.23
CA LEU A 264 -7.04 20.41 0.83
C LEU A 264 -7.58 21.36 -0.27
N PRO A 265 -8.23 20.83 -1.32
CA PRO A 265 -8.88 21.64 -2.33
C PRO A 265 -10.13 22.32 -1.75
N ARG A 266 -10.19 23.62 -1.91
CA ARG A 266 -11.38 24.41 -1.54
C ARG A 266 -12.43 24.32 -2.65
N SER A 267 -13.58 23.78 -2.32
CA SER A 267 -14.81 24.02 -3.09
C SER A 267 -15.35 25.41 -2.74
N CYS A 268 -15.79 26.11 -3.78
CA CYS A 268 -16.32 27.47 -3.70
C CYS A 268 -17.65 27.54 -2.94
N HIS A 269 -17.80 28.52 -2.04
CA HIS A 269 -18.91 29.47 -2.08
C HIS A 269 -18.77 30.58 -1.00
N GLY A 270 -19.01 31.83 -1.40
CA GLY A 270 -19.52 32.89 -0.55
C GLY A 270 -18.53 33.92 0.00
N ASN A 271 -18.64 35.12 -0.56
CA ASN A 271 -18.08 36.40 -0.16
C ASN A 271 -17.96 36.66 1.34
N CYS A 272 -16.80 37.15 1.78
CA CYS A 272 -16.68 38.32 2.66
C CYS A 272 -15.23 38.82 2.73
N HIS A 273 -15.08 40.13 2.62
CA HIS A 273 -13.82 40.88 2.69
C HIS A 273 -13.15 40.81 4.06
N ALA A 274 -11.89 40.46 4.12
CA ALA A 274 -10.89 40.98 5.05
C ALA A 274 -9.51 40.48 4.68
N SER A 275 -8.58 41.39 4.43
CA SER A 275 -7.18 41.13 4.15
C SER A 275 -6.41 40.70 5.43
N PRO A 276 -5.58 39.68 5.40
CA PRO A 276 -4.61 39.45 6.47
C PRO A 276 -3.17 39.77 6.04
N PRO A 277 -2.29 40.08 6.99
CA PRO A 277 -0.96 40.59 6.74
C PRO A 277 0.04 39.52 6.27
N TYR A 278 0.99 39.97 5.48
CA TYR A 278 2.11 39.21 4.94
C TYR A 278 2.95 38.55 6.03
N VAL A 279 3.10 37.22 5.95
CA VAL A 279 4.14 36.48 6.64
C VAL A 279 4.98 35.72 5.59
N ARG A 280 6.26 36.06 5.54
CA ARG A 280 7.29 35.48 4.66
C ARG A 280 7.51 34.01 5.03
N ALA A 281 7.16 33.08 4.15
CA ALA A 281 7.66 31.70 4.19
C ALA A 281 8.89 31.58 3.29
N ARG A 282 10.03 31.15 3.83
CA ARG A 282 11.26 30.89 3.10
C ARG A 282 11.09 29.68 2.18
N SER A 283 11.50 29.80 0.93
CA SER A 283 11.56 28.72 -0.03
C SER A 283 12.75 27.80 0.26
N ILE A 284 12.52 26.48 0.27
CA ILE A 284 13.55 25.44 0.50
C ILE A 284 14.64 25.41 -0.60
N SER A 285 14.50 26.20 -1.67
CA SER A 285 15.45 26.23 -2.78
C SER A 285 16.55 27.30 -2.65
N GLU A 286 16.57 28.15 -1.61
CA GLU A 286 17.58 29.19 -1.44
C GLU A 286 18.80 28.80 -0.57
N GLU A 287 18.82 27.59 0.04
CA GLU A 287 19.91 27.19 1.00
C GLU A 287 21.02 26.31 0.40
N PHE A 288 21.08 26.07 -0.91
CA PHE A 288 22.13 25.23 -1.52
C PHE A 288 23.06 25.99 -2.49
N SER A 289 23.55 27.13 -2.08
CA SER A 289 24.74 27.69 -2.70
C SER A 289 25.51 28.54 -1.69
N SER A 290 26.25 27.90 -0.86
CA SER A 290 27.56 28.32 -0.28
C SER A 290 27.86 27.51 0.99
N GLY A 291 28.77 26.59 0.87
CA GLY A 291 29.30 25.79 1.97
C GLY A 291 30.70 25.32 1.63
N ASP A 292 31.68 26.19 1.76
CA ASP A 292 33.09 25.81 1.82
C ASP A 292 33.34 24.89 3.00
N ALA A 293 33.57 23.62 2.72
CA ALA A 293 34.05 22.66 3.70
C ALA A 293 35.58 22.68 3.73
N ARG A 294 36.14 23.32 4.74
CA ARG A 294 37.53 23.16 5.12
C ARG A 294 37.75 21.75 5.69
N TYR A 295 38.49 20.94 4.95
CA TYR A 295 39.09 19.71 5.47
C TYR A 295 40.41 20.06 6.20
N ARG A 296 40.50 19.65 7.46
CA ARG A 296 41.77 19.59 8.22
C ARG A 296 42.49 18.29 7.85
N ASP A 297 43.68 18.50 7.38
CA ASP A 297 44.73 17.52 7.09
C ASP A 297 45.45 17.09 8.37
N ASN A 298 45.73 15.81 8.53
CA ASN A 298 46.79 15.30 9.41
C ASN A 298 47.53 14.14 8.73
N GLY A 299 48.69 14.44 8.23
CA GLY A 299 49.99 13.81 8.16
C GLY A 299 50.11 12.27 8.08
N GLU A 300 50.94 11.68 7.36
CA GLU A 300 52.38 11.84 7.01
C GLU A 300 52.79 10.82 5.89
N PRO A 301 54.09 10.75 5.47
CA PRO A 301 54.44 10.87 4.06
C PRO A 301 55.09 9.61 3.45
N GLY A 302 55.17 9.57 2.14
CA GLY A 302 55.95 8.51 1.44
C GLY A 302 56.08 8.70 -0.06
N SER A 303 57.19 9.37 -0.41
CA SER A 303 58.09 9.25 -1.61
C SER A 303 57.52 9.13 -3.03
N GLY A 304 57.63 10.17 -3.80
CA GLY A 304 58.55 10.33 -4.94
C GLY A 304 58.09 9.86 -6.30
N VAL A 305 57.85 10.74 -7.24
CA VAL A 305 58.55 11.01 -8.50
C VAL A 305 57.78 12.09 -9.27
N ALA A 306 58.45 13.15 -9.61
CA ALA A 306 57.95 14.32 -10.30
C ALA A 306 57.69 14.05 -11.79
N CYS A 307 56.57 14.56 -12.30
CA CYS A 307 56.48 14.96 -13.69
C CYS A 307 55.54 16.19 -13.78
N SER A 308 56.19 17.33 -13.99
CA SER A 308 55.60 18.64 -14.14
C SER A 308 54.69 18.73 -15.36
N ARG A 309 53.40 19.04 -15.13
CA ARG A 309 52.56 19.71 -16.12
C ARG A 309 51.61 20.68 -15.42
N ASP A 310 51.69 21.89 -15.87
CA ASP A 310 51.13 23.11 -15.34
C ASP A 310 49.58 23.06 -15.20
N PRO A 311 49.01 23.26 -13.99
CA PRO A 311 47.53 23.19 -13.78
C PRO A 311 46.83 24.52 -14.17
N ARG A 312 47.54 25.56 -14.53
CA ARG A 312 46.94 26.91 -14.73
C ARG A 312 46.11 27.03 -16.01
N SER A 313 46.45 26.32 -17.07
CA SER A 313 45.74 26.41 -18.38
C SER A 313 44.36 25.71 -18.43
N ARG A 314 44.06 24.82 -17.48
CA ARG A 314 42.79 24.09 -17.43
C ARG A 314 41.70 24.82 -16.64
N LYS A 315 42.12 25.55 -15.57
CA LYS A 315 41.18 26.39 -14.81
C LYS A 315 40.71 27.63 -15.60
N GLU A 316 41.54 28.22 -16.38
CA GLU A 316 41.14 29.39 -17.20
C GLU A 316 40.23 29.04 -18.38
N LYS A 317 40.22 27.79 -18.86
CA LYS A 317 39.23 27.33 -19.88
C LYS A 317 37.90 26.96 -19.29
N GLU A 318 37.86 26.33 -18.10
CA GLU A 318 36.61 26.01 -17.40
C GLU A 318 35.95 27.30 -16.82
N ASP A 319 36.72 28.27 -16.40
CA ASP A 319 36.20 29.54 -15.90
C ASP A 319 35.75 30.46 -17.05
N LYS A 320 36.35 30.36 -18.26
CA LYS A 320 35.86 31.07 -19.46
C LYS A 320 34.58 30.47 -20.04
N GLU A 321 34.40 29.14 -19.99
CA GLU A 321 33.15 28.50 -20.43
C GLU A 321 32.00 28.74 -19.44
N ARG A 322 32.27 28.92 -18.12
CA ARG A 322 31.28 29.31 -17.11
C ARG A 322 30.89 30.80 -17.14
N GLY A 323 31.67 31.64 -17.75
CA GLY A 323 31.41 33.11 -17.85
C GLY A 323 30.34 33.46 -18.90
N ASP A 324 29.97 32.55 -19.79
CA ASP A 324 29.04 32.81 -20.90
C ASP A 324 27.68 32.19 -20.74
N GLU A 325 27.44 31.45 -19.64
CA GLU A 325 26.17 30.82 -19.33
C GLU A 325 25.40 31.58 -18.25
N GLU A 326 24.07 31.74 -18.43
CA GLU A 326 23.14 32.34 -17.49
C GLU A 326 22.09 31.32 -17.03
N MET A 327 21.74 31.39 -15.75
CA MET A 327 20.69 30.58 -15.17
C MET A 327 19.37 31.36 -15.13
N ILE A 328 18.34 30.86 -15.80
CA ILE A 328 17.03 31.49 -15.88
C ILE A 328 15.97 30.58 -15.20
N LYS A 329 15.14 31.20 -14.38
CA LYS A 329 13.95 30.52 -13.80
C LYS A 329 12.79 30.58 -14.82
N VAL A 330 12.22 29.45 -15.13
CA VAL A 330 11.06 29.36 -16.03
C VAL A 330 9.84 28.89 -15.25
N TYR A 331 8.76 29.64 -15.39
CA TYR A 331 7.43 29.30 -14.87
C TYR A 331 6.52 28.95 -16.04
N ASP A 332 5.73 27.87 -15.92
CA ASP A 332 4.86 27.38 -17.00
C ASP A 332 3.41 27.87 -16.90
N GLY A 333 3.16 28.90 -16.11
CA GLY A 333 1.87 29.55 -15.94
C GLY A 333 1.64 30.20 -14.59
N ASN A 334 0.44 30.76 -14.40
CA ASN A 334 0.11 31.55 -13.22
C ASN A 334 0.07 30.70 -11.94
N ASN A 335 -0.34 29.44 -12.05
CA ASN A 335 -0.42 28.50 -10.94
C ASN A 335 0.97 28.10 -10.44
N SER A 336 1.92 27.91 -11.36
CA SER A 336 3.31 27.60 -11.01
C SER A 336 3.98 28.77 -10.29
N LEU A 337 3.69 30.00 -10.66
CA LEU A 337 4.16 31.18 -9.94
C LEU A 337 3.55 31.26 -8.52
N ARG A 338 2.23 31.07 -8.36
CA ARG A 338 1.55 31.07 -7.05
C ARG A 338 2.09 30.00 -6.12
N ARG A 339 2.39 28.82 -6.64
CA ARG A 339 2.94 27.66 -5.90
C ARG A 339 4.45 27.71 -5.79
N ARG A 340 5.13 28.68 -6.43
CA ARG A 340 6.61 28.81 -6.53
C ARG A 340 7.27 27.56 -7.14
N ILE A 341 6.61 26.93 -8.10
CA ILE A 341 7.13 25.82 -8.87
C ILE A 341 7.76 26.37 -10.14
N PHE A 342 9.05 26.23 -10.28
CA PHE A 342 9.80 26.69 -11.46
C PHE A 342 10.84 25.66 -11.86
N ARG A 343 11.32 25.77 -13.09
CA ARG A 343 12.48 25.05 -13.59
C ARG A 343 13.63 26.02 -13.86
N VAL A 344 14.85 25.59 -13.58
CA VAL A 344 16.04 26.38 -13.91
C VAL A 344 16.63 25.79 -15.19
N ILE A 345 16.78 26.65 -16.19
CA ILE A 345 17.52 26.34 -17.42
C ILE A 345 18.85 27.09 -17.41
N THR A 346 19.88 26.48 -17.97
CA THR A 346 21.18 27.12 -18.19
C THR A 346 21.37 27.32 -19.68
N VAL A 347 21.50 28.55 -20.11
CA VAL A 347 21.60 28.93 -21.51
C VAL A 347 22.76 29.90 -21.70
N SER A 348 23.32 29.98 -22.92
CA SER A 348 24.31 30.99 -23.26
C SER A 348 23.66 32.38 -23.18
N ARG A 349 24.42 33.37 -22.75
CA ARG A 349 24.01 34.79 -22.77
C ARG A 349 23.63 35.29 -24.18
N GLN A 350 24.20 34.69 -25.20
CA GLN A 350 23.92 34.97 -26.62
C GLN A 350 22.85 34.05 -27.24
N ALA A 351 22.15 33.23 -26.40
CA ALA A 351 21.15 32.34 -26.88
C ALA A 351 19.96 33.07 -27.53
N THR A 352 19.51 32.61 -28.66
CA THR A 352 18.32 33.16 -29.34
C THR A 352 17.06 32.85 -28.57
N THR A 353 16.00 33.63 -28.77
CA THR A 353 14.68 33.43 -28.17
C THR A 353 14.18 31.99 -28.45
N GLU A 354 14.37 31.46 -29.64
CA GLU A 354 14.01 30.10 -30.01
C GLU A 354 14.79 29.05 -29.20
N GLN A 355 16.09 29.26 -28.96
CA GLN A 355 16.92 28.38 -28.14
C GLN A 355 16.48 28.39 -26.67
N VAL A 356 16.16 29.57 -26.11
CA VAL A 356 15.67 29.71 -24.76
C VAL A 356 14.29 29.05 -24.63
N LEU A 357 13.39 29.29 -25.57
CA LEU A 357 12.05 28.68 -25.63
C LEU A 357 12.13 27.16 -25.73
N THR A 358 12.96 26.63 -26.62
CA THR A 358 13.19 25.19 -26.77
C THR A 358 13.74 24.57 -25.49
N SER A 359 14.66 25.27 -24.81
CA SER A 359 15.22 24.82 -23.52
C SER A 359 14.16 24.84 -22.41
N ALA A 360 13.29 25.85 -22.39
CA ALA A 360 12.17 25.94 -21.47
C ALA A 360 11.16 24.81 -21.69
N LEU A 361 10.73 24.55 -22.93
CA LEU A 361 9.80 23.45 -23.26
C LEU A 361 10.38 22.08 -22.83
N ARG A 362 11.66 21.85 -23.09
CA ARG A 362 12.36 20.61 -22.66
C ARG A 362 12.39 20.45 -21.15
N ALA A 363 12.60 21.55 -20.40
CA ALA A 363 12.62 21.50 -18.94
C ALA A 363 11.26 21.09 -18.35
N PHE A 364 10.17 21.35 -19.06
CA PHE A 364 8.81 20.90 -18.72
C PHE A 364 8.38 19.61 -19.44
N HIS A 365 9.30 18.94 -20.14
CA HIS A 365 9.04 17.70 -20.91
C HIS A 365 7.97 17.87 -22.03
N ILE A 366 7.91 19.03 -22.62
CA ILE A 366 7.00 19.35 -23.71
C ILE A 366 7.74 19.19 -25.03
N THR A 367 7.19 18.44 -25.97
CA THR A 367 7.82 18.13 -27.29
C THR A 367 7.01 18.66 -28.46
N LYS A 368 6.02 19.52 -28.21
CA LYS A 368 5.25 20.21 -29.26
C LYS A 368 6.09 21.26 -29.97
N ASP A 369 5.60 21.69 -31.14
CA ASP A 369 6.22 22.71 -31.97
C ASP A 369 6.40 24.04 -31.16
N PRO A 370 7.62 24.57 -31.05
CA PRO A 370 7.89 25.83 -30.36
C PRO A 370 7.07 27.00 -30.90
N SER A 371 6.64 26.97 -32.15
CA SER A 371 5.83 28.04 -32.77
C SER A 371 4.50 28.34 -32.05
N ASN A 372 3.98 27.36 -31.30
CA ASN A 372 2.75 27.48 -30.54
C ASN A 372 2.94 28.15 -29.17
N PHE A 373 4.18 28.48 -28.82
CA PHE A 373 4.52 29.01 -27.50
C PHE A 373 5.34 30.31 -27.64
N TYR A 374 5.42 31.06 -26.56
CA TYR A 374 6.26 32.25 -26.44
C TYR A 374 6.73 32.43 -25.01
N LEU A 375 7.71 33.31 -24.83
CA LEU A 375 8.24 33.69 -23.54
C LEU A 375 7.89 35.14 -23.20
N THR A 376 7.64 35.42 -21.92
CA THR A 376 7.53 36.80 -21.40
C THR A 376 8.43 36.98 -20.21
N ASP A 377 8.97 38.20 -20.00
CA ASP A 377 9.81 38.52 -18.84
C ASP A 377 8.93 38.67 -17.58
N LEU A 378 9.23 37.89 -16.54
CA LEU A 378 8.46 37.92 -15.27
C LEU A 378 8.55 39.29 -14.55
N TYR A 379 9.59 40.04 -14.76
CA TYR A 379 9.86 41.27 -14.05
C TYR A 379 9.57 42.53 -14.91
N ALA A 380 9.18 42.34 -16.17
CA ALA A 380 8.69 43.44 -17.00
C ALA A 380 7.33 43.94 -16.50
N THR A 381 7.01 45.21 -16.78
CA THR A 381 5.71 45.83 -16.45
C THR A 381 4.60 45.32 -17.34
N ASP A 382 4.94 44.90 -18.56
CA ASP A 382 4.00 44.46 -19.59
C ASP A 382 4.27 42.99 -19.94
N GLU A 383 3.21 42.19 -20.08
CA GLU A 383 3.29 40.79 -20.51
C GLU A 383 3.47 40.69 -22.03
N THR A 384 4.50 41.34 -22.58
CA THR A 384 4.79 41.26 -24.02
C THR A 384 5.65 40.09 -24.38
N GLU A 385 5.46 39.52 -25.58
CA GLU A 385 6.30 38.45 -26.11
C GLU A 385 7.76 38.91 -26.24
N LEU A 386 8.71 38.12 -25.78
CA LEU A 386 10.15 38.38 -25.97
C LEU A 386 10.49 38.19 -27.45
N CYS A 387 10.68 39.29 -28.16
CA CYS A 387 11.02 39.32 -29.58
C CYS A 387 12.50 39.63 -29.84
N ASP A 388 13.28 39.78 -28.80
CA ASP A 388 14.70 40.10 -28.88
C ASP A 388 15.51 38.94 -29.45
N PRO A 389 16.44 39.17 -30.40
CA PRO A 389 17.33 38.13 -30.91
C PRO A 389 18.22 37.51 -29.84
N THR A 390 18.55 38.24 -28.79
CA THR A 390 19.38 37.81 -27.65
C THR A 390 18.71 38.18 -26.32
N PRO A 391 17.56 37.57 -26.00
CA PRO A 391 16.70 38.00 -24.89
C PRO A 391 17.38 37.89 -23.53
N VAL A 392 18.35 36.99 -23.38
CA VAL A 392 19.04 36.72 -22.09
C VAL A 392 19.78 37.96 -21.58
N LEU A 393 20.35 38.75 -22.49
CA LEU A 393 21.11 39.98 -22.14
C LEU A 393 20.21 41.10 -21.63
N ASN A 394 18.92 41.09 -22.03
CA ASN A 394 17.97 42.17 -21.77
C ASN A 394 16.91 41.81 -20.74
N LEU A 395 16.98 40.59 -20.15
CA LEU A 395 16.05 40.20 -19.08
C LEU A 395 16.21 41.06 -17.82
N ASN A 396 15.09 41.57 -17.34
CA ASN A 396 15.11 42.35 -16.10
C ASN A 396 15.50 41.43 -14.92
N SER A 397 16.50 41.85 -14.16
CA SER A 397 16.88 41.20 -12.92
C SER A 397 16.56 42.13 -11.73
N LYS A 398 15.92 41.60 -10.71
CA LYS A 398 15.83 42.27 -9.41
C LYS A 398 17.10 41.98 -8.61
N GLU A 399 17.65 42.99 -7.90
CA GLU A 399 18.84 42.81 -7.06
C GLU A 399 18.77 41.52 -6.22
N GLY A 400 19.77 40.63 -6.38
CA GLY A 400 19.87 39.35 -5.68
C GLY A 400 18.97 38.22 -6.18
N LYS A 401 18.28 38.36 -7.34
CA LYS A 401 17.43 37.32 -7.92
C LYS A 401 17.88 36.95 -9.33
N CYS A 402 17.81 35.64 -9.64
CA CYS A 402 18.05 35.19 -11.01
C CYS A 402 16.97 35.72 -11.96
N PRO A 403 17.29 35.98 -13.23
CA PRO A 403 16.32 36.28 -14.27
C PRO A 403 15.23 35.21 -14.32
N ALA A 404 14.00 35.61 -14.61
CA ALA A 404 12.87 34.71 -14.65
C ALA A 404 11.93 35.04 -15.80
N VAL A 405 11.46 33.99 -16.48
CA VAL A 405 10.53 34.10 -17.60
C VAL A 405 9.28 33.25 -17.38
N PHE A 406 8.18 33.67 -17.98
CA PHE A 406 7.00 32.83 -18.17
C PHE A 406 7.05 32.13 -19.53
N LEU A 407 6.73 30.86 -19.54
CA LEU A 407 6.37 30.12 -20.73
C LEU A 407 4.85 30.28 -20.93
N ARG A 408 4.45 30.73 -22.11
CA ARG A 408 3.07 31.02 -22.47
C ARG A 408 2.68 30.24 -23.73
N PHE A 409 1.38 29.87 -23.81
CA PHE A 409 0.77 29.30 -25.00
C PHE A 409 0.13 30.38 -25.85
N LYS A 410 0.32 30.32 -27.17
CA LYS A 410 -0.32 31.24 -28.12
C LYS A 410 -1.80 30.96 -28.21
N ASP A 411 -2.60 31.96 -27.93
CA ASP A 411 -4.05 31.85 -28.04
C ASP A 411 -4.47 31.76 -29.52
N SER A 412 -5.28 30.75 -29.84
CA SER A 412 -5.82 30.50 -31.16
C SER A 412 -7.32 30.23 -31.10
N GLU A 413 -8.05 30.60 -32.14
CA GLU A 413 -9.52 30.43 -32.22
C GLU A 413 -9.91 28.94 -32.36
N ASN A 414 -8.97 28.09 -32.76
CA ASN A 414 -9.19 26.66 -32.97
C ASN A 414 -8.01 25.83 -32.52
N GLY A 415 -8.24 24.56 -32.30
CA GLY A 415 -7.22 23.60 -31.89
C GLY A 415 -7.69 22.15 -32.00
N GLU A 416 -6.91 21.27 -31.43
CA GLU A 416 -7.21 19.84 -31.38
C GLU A 416 -7.16 19.34 -29.94
N VAL A 417 -8.14 18.50 -29.59
CA VAL A 417 -8.18 17.85 -28.28
C VAL A 417 -8.14 16.32 -28.45
N ARG A 418 -7.54 15.64 -27.47
CA ARG A 418 -7.50 14.18 -27.41
C ARG A 418 -8.64 13.67 -26.56
N VAL A 419 -9.48 12.81 -27.13
CA VAL A 419 -10.55 12.12 -26.43
C VAL A 419 -10.18 10.64 -26.26
N TYR A 420 -10.21 10.18 -25.04
CA TYR A 420 -9.91 8.80 -24.67
C TYR A 420 -11.21 8.01 -24.42
N PRO A 421 -11.28 6.77 -24.87
CA PRO A 421 -12.50 5.96 -24.75
C PRO A 421 -12.75 5.44 -23.32
N GLY A 422 -11.83 5.69 -22.38
CA GLY A 422 -11.94 5.18 -21.02
C GLY A 422 -12.13 3.66 -20.97
N LYS A 423 -13.26 3.22 -20.43
CA LYS A 423 -13.64 1.80 -20.35
C LYS A 423 -14.41 1.27 -21.56
N LEU A 424 -14.66 2.09 -22.57
CA LEU A 424 -15.33 1.66 -23.81
C LEU A 424 -14.47 0.67 -24.57
N GLN A 425 -15.12 -0.35 -25.15
CA GLN A 425 -14.44 -1.41 -25.89
C GLN A 425 -14.20 -1.02 -27.33
N VAL A 426 -13.24 -0.12 -27.56
CA VAL A 426 -12.80 0.30 -28.90
C VAL A 426 -11.33 -0.05 -29.09
N SER A 427 -10.90 -0.25 -30.34
CA SER A 427 -9.53 -0.61 -30.69
C SER A 427 -8.55 0.54 -30.46
N GLU A 428 -8.98 1.76 -30.76
CA GLU A 428 -8.13 2.93 -30.73
C GLU A 428 -7.87 3.41 -29.28
N PRO A 429 -6.64 3.78 -28.93
CA PRO A 429 -6.32 4.26 -27.58
C PRO A 429 -6.89 5.65 -27.30
N PHE A 430 -7.04 6.49 -28.31
CA PHE A 430 -7.67 7.82 -28.26
C PHE A 430 -8.00 8.27 -29.69
N CYS A 431 -8.89 9.24 -29.84
CA CYS A 431 -9.09 9.98 -31.08
C CYS A 431 -8.72 11.46 -30.89
N ILE A 432 -8.36 12.13 -32.00
CA ILE A 432 -8.08 13.56 -32.01
C ILE A 432 -9.30 14.24 -32.63
N VAL A 433 -9.89 15.19 -31.91
CA VAL A 433 -11.06 15.95 -32.34
C VAL A 433 -10.68 17.41 -32.52
N PRO A 434 -10.89 18.01 -33.70
CA PRO A 434 -10.74 19.45 -33.89
C PRO A 434 -11.83 20.19 -33.14
N VAL A 435 -11.48 21.28 -32.48
CA VAL A 435 -12.40 22.11 -31.68
C VAL A 435 -12.18 23.59 -31.95
N THR A 436 -13.23 24.35 -31.82
CA THR A 436 -13.24 25.81 -31.96
C THR A 436 -13.80 26.44 -30.68
N GLU A 437 -13.81 27.77 -30.59
CA GLU A 437 -14.43 28.48 -29.48
C GLU A 437 -15.95 28.28 -29.35
N THR A 438 -16.59 27.79 -30.43
CA THR A 438 -18.02 27.50 -30.44
C THR A 438 -18.35 26.03 -30.19
N THR A 439 -17.39 25.11 -30.31
CA THR A 439 -17.60 23.67 -30.13
C THR A 439 -17.97 23.40 -28.67
N THR A 440 -19.10 22.71 -28.46
CA THR A 440 -19.58 22.30 -27.15
C THR A 440 -19.13 20.89 -26.79
N VAL A 441 -19.25 20.50 -25.51
CA VAL A 441 -19.03 19.12 -25.07
C VAL A 441 -20.01 18.16 -25.74
N ALA A 442 -21.22 18.60 -26.09
CA ALA A 442 -22.18 17.78 -26.86
C ALA A 442 -21.63 17.44 -28.24
N ASP A 443 -21.10 18.43 -28.95
CA ASP A 443 -20.49 18.26 -30.29
C ASP A 443 -19.23 17.36 -30.19
N LEU A 444 -18.42 17.55 -29.11
CA LEU A 444 -17.24 16.73 -28.86
C LEU A 444 -17.61 15.25 -28.67
N ILE A 445 -18.68 14.95 -27.94
CA ILE A 445 -19.18 13.58 -27.75
C ILE A 445 -19.60 12.95 -29.07
N GLU A 446 -20.36 13.66 -29.89
CA GLU A 446 -20.83 13.16 -31.20
C GLU A 446 -19.67 12.86 -32.14
N GLU A 447 -18.74 13.77 -32.28
CA GLU A 447 -17.57 13.61 -33.13
C GLU A 447 -16.65 12.46 -32.64
N ALA A 448 -16.48 12.34 -31.30
CA ALA A 448 -15.69 11.25 -30.71
C ALA A 448 -16.36 9.89 -30.94
N LEU A 449 -17.68 9.77 -30.78
CA LEU A 449 -18.43 8.53 -31.06
C LEU A 449 -18.29 8.13 -32.54
N GLN A 450 -18.35 9.08 -33.45
CA GLN A 450 -18.15 8.84 -34.89
C GLN A 450 -16.74 8.31 -35.17
N ARG A 451 -15.70 8.93 -34.58
CA ARG A 451 -14.30 8.52 -34.76
C ARG A 451 -13.97 7.19 -34.16
N PHE A 452 -14.65 6.81 -33.08
CA PHE A 452 -14.52 5.47 -32.46
C PHE A 452 -15.37 4.39 -33.14
N GLY A 453 -16.12 4.72 -34.22
CA GLY A 453 -16.99 3.76 -34.91
C GLY A 453 -18.25 3.37 -34.12
N LEU A 454 -18.67 4.19 -33.16
CA LEU A 454 -19.83 3.97 -32.30
C LEU A 454 -21.07 4.77 -32.79
N GLN A 455 -21.27 4.84 -34.13
CA GLN A 455 -22.30 5.67 -34.76
C GLN A 455 -23.74 5.23 -34.44
N ASN A 456 -23.95 3.98 -34.00
CA ASN A 456 -25.27 3.43 -33.69
C ASN A 456 -25.75 3.76 -32.28
N PHE A 457 -24.96 4.48 -31.50
CA PHE A 457 -25.29 4.82 -30.12
C PHE A 457 -25.75 6.30 -30.01
N LYS A 458 -26.66 6.58 -29.10
CA LYS A 458 -27.15 7.92 -28.87
C LYS A 458 -26.12 8.70 -28.04
N SER A 459 -25.76 9.90 -28.50
CA SER A 459 -24.84 10.80 -27.77
C SER A 459 -25.35 11.19 -26.38
N GLU A 460 -26.68 11.08 -26.18
CA GLU A 460 -27.34 11.34 -24.89
C GLU A 460 -26.99 10.33 -23.80
N ASP A 461 -26.60 9.10 -24.17
CA ASP A 461 -26.21 8.03 -23.23
C ASP A 461 -24.80 8.19 -22.72
N TYR A 462 -24.04 9.15 -23.30
CA TYR A 462 -22.65 9.38 -22.96
C TYR A 462 -22.45 10.71 -22.23
N ARG A 463 -21.40 10.75 -21.43
CA ARG A 463 -20.84 11.92 -20.77
C ARG A 463 -19.38 12.07 -21.12
N CYS A 464 -18.88 13.29 -21.04
CA CYS A 464 -17.47 13.60 -21.16
C CYS A 464 -16.93 14.06 -19.80
N SER A 465 -15.75 13.56 -19.41
CA SER A 465 -15.04 13.99 -18.22
C SER A 465 -13.69 14.58 -18.60
N GLU A 466 -13.29 15.64 -17.89
CA GLU A 466 -11.94 16.17 -17.88
C GLU A 466 -11.11 15.40 -16.85
N ILE A 467 -9.95 14.88 -17.26
CA ILE A 467 -9.01 14.21 -16.36
C ILE A 467 -7.67 14.93 -16.39
N LEU A 468 -7.23 15.38 -15.22
CA LEU A 468 -5.91 15.96 -15.02
C LEU A 468 -4.95 14.94 -14.43
N LEU A 469 -3.79 14.78 -15.08
CA LEU A 469 -2.70 13.89 -14.68
C LEU A 469 -1.58 14.71 -14.01
N ASP A 470 -1.80 15.12 -12.77
CA ASP A 470 -0.78 15.76 -11.92
C ASP A 470 -0.22 14.74 -10.93
N ARG A 471 0.13 15.14 -9.71
CA ARG A 471 0.56 14.23 -8.63
C ARG A 471 -0.47 13.15 -8.31
N ASP A 472 -1.74 13.52 -8.48
CA ASP A 472 -2.90 12.65 -8.37
C ASP A 472 -3.67 12.68 -9.69
N VAL A 473 -4.55 11.70 -9.90
CA VAL A 473 -5.47 11.67 -11.02
C VAL A 473 -6.78 12.27 -10.55
N THR A 474 -7.17 13.43 -11.12
CA THR A 474 -8.42 14.09 -10.78
C THR A 474 -9.37 14.05 -11.97
N GLU A 475 -10.66 13.82 -11.71
CA GLU A 475 -11.71 13.75 -12.73
C GLU A 475 -12.83 14.75 -12.42
N ARG A 476 -13.26 15.47 -13.45
CA ARG A 476 -14.42 16.36 -13.41
C ARG A 476 -15.37 16.04 -14.57
N VAL A 477 -16.62 15.73 -14.26
CA VAL A 477 -17.65 15.57 -15.29
C VAL A 477 -18.03 16.94 -15.84
N LEU A 478 -18.07 17.05 -17.17
CA LEU A 478 -18.38 18.28 -17.88
C LEU A 478 -19.87 18.36 -18.20
N SER A 479 -20.42 19.57 -18.17
CA SER A 479 -21.73 19.88 -18.72
C SER A 479 -21.71 19.82 -20.24
N ARG A 480 -22.86 19.52 -20.88
CA ARG A 480 -22.92 19.37 -22.35
C ARG A 480 -22.72 20.69 -23.09
N ASP A 481 -22.99 21.82 -22.43
CA ASP A 481 -22.88 23.19 -22.92
C ASP A 481 -21.50 23.82 -22.68
N GLU A 482 -20.67 23.21 -21.85
CA GLU A 482 -19.28 23.65 -21.66
C GLU A 482 -18.50 23.55 -22.96
N LYS A 483 -17.49 24.41 -23.10
CA LYS A 483 -16.66 24.53 -24.30
C LYS A 483 -15.29 23.95 -24.04
N PRO A 484 -14.93 22.81 -24.66
CA PRO A 484 -13.64 22.14 -24.43
C PRO A 484 -12.43 23.02 -24.71
N TRP A 485 -12.51 23.89 -25.73
CA TRP A 485 -11.40 24.76 -26.11
C TRP A 485 -11.16 25.88 -25.07
N GLU A 486 -12.19 26.42 -24.46
CA GLU A 486 -12.06 27.38 -23.37
C GLU A 486 -11.41 26.77 -22.13
N ILE A 487 -11.75 25.49 -21.82
CA ILE A 487 -11.13 24.73 -20.73
C ILE A 487 -9.62 24.59 -21.00
N VAL A 488 -9.22 24.19 -22.22
CA VAL A 488 -7.81 24.04 -22.61
C VAL A 488 -7.07 25.37 -22.51
N LYS A 489 -7.65 26.46 -23.02
CA LYS A 489 -7.05 27.81 -22.95
C LYS A 489 -6.86 28.29 -21.50
N GLN A 490 -7.87 28.11 -20.66
CA GLN A 490 -7.78 28.51 -19.26
C GLN A 490 -6.69 27.71 -18.53
N LEU A 491 -6.64 26.40 -18.76
CA LEU A 491 -5.63 25.52 -18.18
C LEU A 491 -4.21 25.90 -18.66
N GLY A 492 -4.08 26.29 -19.94
CA GLY A 492 -2.82 26.77 -20.51
C GLY A 492 -2.31 28.08 -19.88
N LYS A 493 -3.20 28.97 -19.43
CA LYS A 493 -2.83 30.16 -18.66
C LYS A 493 -2.35 29.81 -17.25
N ASP A 494 -2.91 28.74 -16.66
CA ASP A 494 -2.58 28.33 -15.29
C ASP A 494 -1.32 27.47 -15.25
N SER A 495 -1.20 26.47 -16.14
CA SER A 495 -0.01 25.62 -16.31
C SER A 495 -0.05 24.95 -17.69
N ILE A 496 0.92 25.24 -18.53
CA ILE A 496 1.08 24.60 -19.84
C ILE A 496 1.27 23.10 -19.68
N ARG A 497 2.02 22.67 -18.67
CA ARG A 497 2.20 21.24 -18.43
C ARG A 497 0.90 20.54 -18.06
N GLN A 498 0.07 21.12 -17.22
CA GLN A 498 -1.24 20.55 -16.89
C GLN A 498 -2.13 20.51 -18.13
N MET A 499 -2.12 21.52 -18.98
CA MET A 499 -2.79 21.52 -20.27
C MET A 499 -2.35 20.35 -21.15
N GLU A 500 -1.04 20.06 -21.22
CA GLU A 500 -0.51 18.94 -22.00
C GLU A 500 -0.86 17.56 -21.45
N LEU A 501 -1.07 17.47 -20.14
CA LEU A 501 -1.43 16.23 -19.43
C LEU A 501 -2.94 16.03 -19.30
N MET A 502 -3.74 17.05 -19.58
CA MET A 502 -5.19 16.97 -19.51
C MET A 502 -5.75 16.06 -20.62
N ARG A 503 -6.80 15.34 -20.28
CA ARG A 503 -7.49 14.42 -21.19
C ARG A 503 -8.98 14.59 -21.08
N PHE A 504 -9.67 14.42 -22.19
CA PHE A 504 -11.12 14.23 -22.22
C PHE A 504 -11.43 12.73 -22.30
N TYR A 505 -12.29 12.24 -21.40
CA TYR A 505 -12.76 10.85 -21.40
C TYR A 505 -14.22 10.76 -21.79
N LEU A 506 -14.48 9.88 -22.76
CA LEU A 506 -15.82 9.49 -23.14
C LEU A 506 -16.27 8.30 -22.28
N GLN A 507 -17.40 8.44 -21.60
CA GLN A 507 -17.93 7.44 -20.69
C GLN A 507 -19.43 7.26 -20.87
N LEU A 508 -19.94 6.05 -20.62
CA LEU A 508 -21.39 5.85 -20.50
C LEU A 508 -21.92 6.54 -19.25
N LYS A 509 -23.12 7.13 -19.33
CA LYS A 509 -23.82 7.71 -18.17
C LYS A 509 -24.20 6.64 -17.16
N GLN A 510 -24.69 5.48 -17.64
CA GLN A 510 -24.86 4.30 -16.81
C GLN A 510 -23.52 3.59 -16.66
N ASP A 511 -23.13 3.34 -15.42
CA ASP A 511 -21.89 2.57 -15.16
C ASP A 511 -22.13 1.11 -15.58
N PRO A 512 -21.37 0.58 -16.57
CA PRO A 512 -21.52 -0.80 -17.02
C PRO A 512 -21.09 -1.82 -15.95
N HIS A 513 -20.44 -1.39 -14.87
CA HIS A 513 -20.03 -2.24 -13.76
C HIS A 513 -21.14 -2.51 -12.75
N GLY A 514 -22.37 -2.11 -13.07
CA GLY A 514 -23.55 -2.32 -12.24
C GLY A 514 -23.75 -1.24 -11.17
N PRO A 515 -24.95 -1.24 -10.58
CA PRO A 515 -25.40 -0.15 -9.71
C PRO A 515 -24.85 -0.24 -8.28
N ASN A 516 -24.20 -1.32 -7.88
CA ASN A 516 -23.96 -1.59 -6.46
C ASN A 516 -22.55 -1.19 -6.01
N LEU A 517 -22.42 0.06 -5.57
CA LEU A 517 -21.22 0.57 -4.91
C LEU A 517 -21.35 0.41 -3.40
N ALA A 518 -20.43 -0.36 -2.81
CA ALA A 518 -20.42 -0.61 -1.38
C ALA A 518 -19.44 0.29 -0.65
N LEU A 519 -19.90 0.98 0.39
CA LEU A 519 -19.06 1.68 1.36
C LEU A 519 -19.06 0.93 2.68
N PHE A 520 -17.90 0.59 3.19
CA PHE A 520 -17.74 0.12 4.57
C PHE A 520 -17.69 1.32 5.50
N VAL A 521 -18.50 1.31 6.55
CA VAL A 521 -18.52 2.33 7.61
C VAL A 521 -18.25 1.66 8.93
N GLY A 522 -17.20 2.08 9.62
CA GLY A 522 -16.79 1.59 10.94
C GLY A 522 -16.62 2.71 11.95
N ASN A 523 -16.24 2.38 13.16
CA ASN A 523 -16.20 3.26 14.33
C ASN A 523 -17.58 3.82 14.71
N LEU A 524 -18.64 3.06 14.41
CA LEU A 524 -19.99 3.31 14.90
C LEU A 524 -20.15 2.71 16.29
N PRO A 525 -21.12 3.19 17.11
CA PRO A 525 -21.43 2.54 18.38
C PRO A 525 -21.90 1.10 18.15
N PRO A 526 -21.42 0.12 18.93
CA PRO A 526 -21.81 -1.28 18.76
C PRO A 526 -23.25 -1.53 19.26
N ASN A 527 -23.85 -2.61 18.76
CA ASN A 527 -25.12 -3.16 19.22
C ASN A 527 -26.33 -2.21 19.15
N LEU A 528 -26.33 -1.26 18.23
CA LEU A 528 -27.51 -0.45 17.93
C LEU A 528 -28.45 -1.20 16.98
N SER A 529 -29.75 -0.84 17.02
CA SER A 529 -30.69 -1.37 16.03
C SER A 529 -30.39 -0.86 14.62
N GLU A 530 -30.73 -1.64 13.59
CA GLU A 530 -30.59 -1.24 12.18
C GLU A 530 -31.18 0.15 11.90
N ARG A 531 -32.38 0.42 12.44
CA ARG A 531 -33.06 1.70 12.33
C ARG A 531 -32.29 2.87 12.96
N SER A 532 -31.58 2.60 14.08
CA SER A 532 -30.75 3.60 14.74
C SER A 532 -29.51 3.94 13.89
N TYR A 533 -28.89 2.93 13.30
CA TYR A 533 -27.79 3.13 12.35
C TYR A 533 -28.25 3.90 11.09
N GLU A 534 -29.41 3.54 10.53
CA GLU A 534 -29.96 4.22 9.36
C GLU A 534 -30.22 5.71 9.64
N ASN A 535 -30.82 6.03 10.77
CA ASN A 535 -31.09 7.40 11.18
C ASN A 535 -29.78 8.19 11.36
N MET A 536 -28.83 7.62 12.13
CA MET A 536 -27.54 8.24 12.38
C MET A 536 -26.79 8.56 11.08
N LEU A 537 -26.70 7.60 10.16
CA LEU A 537 -26.01 7.82 8.88
C LEU A 537 -26.77 8.80 7.99
N THR A 538 -28.12 8.79 8.04
CA THR A 538 -28.93 9.76 7.28
C THR A 538 -28.74 11.17 7.81
N ASP A 539 -28.54 11.36 9.11
CA ASP A 539 -28.26 12.66 9.73
C ASP A 539 -26.89 13.20 9.28
N PHE A 540 -25.86 12.35 9.17
CA PHE A 540 -24.55 12.76 8.65
C PHE A 540 -24.59 13.09 7.16
N LEU A 541 -25.32 12.33 6.36
CA LEU A 541 -25.30 12.41 4.90
C LEU A 541 -26.30 13.43 4.33
N GLY A 542 -27.35 13.72 5.08
CA GLY A 542 -28.52 14.43 4.56
C GLY A 542 -29.37 13.57 3.61
N LYS A 543 -30.58 14.02 3.33
CA LYS A 543 -31.53 13.27 2.47
C LYS A 543 -31.05 13.13 1.02
N GLU A 544 -30.25 14.06 0.53
CA GLU A 544 -29.78 14.07 -0.87
C GLU A 544 -28.73 12.98 -1.15
N ASN A 545 -27.90 12.65 -0.17
CA ASN A 545 -26.82 11.66 -0.29
C ASN A 545 -27.10 10.35 0.44
N LYS A 546 -28.38 10.10 0.79
CA LYS A 546 -28.77 8.84 1.41
C LYS A 546 -28.44 7.66 0.51
N PHE A 547 -28.02 6.55 1.12
CA PHE A 547 -27.75 5.27 0.45
C PHE A 547 -29.03 4.62 -0.09
N SER A 548 -28.87 3.75 -1.10
CA SER A 548 -29.99 3.03 -1.73
C SER A 548 -30.48 1.86 -0.87
N SER A 549 -29.55 1.14 -0.23
CA SER A 549 -29.85 0.01 0.65
C SER A 549 -28.74 -0.19 1.70
N ILE A 550 -29.10 -0.94 2.76
CA ILE A 550 -28.18 -1.39 3.79
C ILE A 550 -27.71 -2.79 3.44
N GLY A 551 -26.43 -3.01 3.49
CA GLY A 551 -25.79 -4.32 3.39
C GLY A 551 -25.64 -4.99 4.77
N PRO A 552 -24.68 -5.90 4.97
CA PRO A 552 -24.43 -6.54 6.25
C PRO A 552 -24.12 -5.51 7.36
N ILE A 553 -24.71 -5.74 8.54
CA ILE A 553 -24.43 -5.00 9.76
C ILE A 553 -23.67 -5.93 10.71
N TYR A 554 -22.51 -5.49 11.16
CA TYR A 554 -21.64 -6.19 12.12
C TYR A 554 -21.81 -5.54 13.49
N TYR A 555 -22.89 -5.91 14.19
CA TYR A 555 -23.37 -5.27 15.41
C TYR A 555 -22.29 -5.19 16.51
N GLU A 556 -21.58 -6.28 16.77
CA GLU A 556 -20.54 -6.36 17.82
C GLU A 556 -19.35 -5.44 17.53
N TYR A 557 -19.10 -5.14 16.25
CA TYR A 557 -17.95 -4.35 15.80
C TYR A 557 -18.29 -2.88 15.52
N GLY A 558 -19.56 -2.49 15.66
CA GLY A 558 -20.00 -1.14 15.30
C GLY A 558 -19.62 -0.80 13.86
N SER A 559 -19.90 -1.70 12.93
CA SER A 559 -19.53 -1.55 11.52
C SER A 559 -20.64 -2.05 10.61
N MET A 560 -20.74 -1.46 9.41
CA MET A 560 -21.74 -1.89 8.45
C MET A 560 -21.32 -1.55 7.02
N VAL A 561 -22.04 -2.11 6.06
CA VAL A 561 -21.89 -1.80 4.64
C VAL A 561 -23.15 -1.07 4.17
N ILE A 562 -22.98 0.04 3.45
CA ILE A 562 -24.05 0.76 2.78
C ILE A 562 -23.84 0.71 1.27
N ILE A 563 -24.94 0.61 0.52
CA ILE A 563 -24.90 0.37 -0.92
C ILE A 563 -25.52 1.56 -1.65
N TYR A 564 -24.87 1.98 -2.72
CA TYR A 564 -25.29 3.06 -3.60
C TYR A 564 -25.47 2.55 -5.03
N GLU A 565 -26.53 3.05 -5.70
CA GLU A 565 -26.73 2.85 -7.14
C GLU A 565 -26.07 3.96 -7.98
N ASP A 566 -25.87 5.13 -7.39
CA ASP A 566 -25.23 6.30 -8.03
C ASP A 566 -23.80 6.48 -7.52
N SER A 567 -22.82 6.36 -8.43
CA SER A 567 -21.40 6.53 -8.12
C SER A 567 -21.05 7.93 -7.60
N ASN A 568 -21.74 8.98 -8.06
CA ASN A 568 -21.50 10.35 -7.59
C ASN A 568 -21.97 10.54 -6.14
N LYS A 569 -23.14 9.96 -5.81
CA LYS A 569 -23.63 9.95 -4.42
C LYS A 569 -22.69 9.16 -3.51
N ALA A 570 -22.23 7.98 -3.94
CA ALA A 570 -21.30 7.16 -3.18
C ALA A 570 -19.99 7.91 -2.85
N VAL A 571 -19.40 8.59 -3.83
CA VAL A 571 -18.14 9.35 -3.61
C VAL A 571 -18.36 10.55 -2.70
N ARG A 572 -19.46 11.28 -2.86
CA ARG A 572 -19.81 12.38 -1.92
C ARG A 572 -20.02 11.85 -0.51
N ALA A 573 -20.75 10.75 -0.36
CA ALA A 573 -20.96 10.09 0.94
C ALA A 573 -19.65 9.63 1.57
N LEU A 574 -18.74 9.03 0.79
CA LEU A 574 -17.40 8.63 1.24
C LEU A 574 -16.67 9.80 1.90
N TYR A 575 -16.59 10.95 1.26
CA TYR A 575 -15.89 12.12 1.81
C TYR A 575 -16.64 12.76 2.98
N THR A 576 -17.97 12.89 2.90
CA THR A 576 -18.80 13.45 3.98
C THR A 576 -18.67 12.61 5.27
N LEU A 577 -18.79 11.31 5.17
CA LEU A 577 -18.69 10.41 6.34
C LEU A 577 -17.26 10.36 6.90
N ARG A 578 -16.22 10.46 6.07
CA ARG A 578 -14.81 10.52 6.54
C ARG A 578 -14.52 11.76 7.38
N GLU A 579 -15.18 12.87 7.09
CA GLU A 579 -15.08 14.11 7.87
C GLU A 579 -15.98 14.10 9.11
N SER A 580 -16.96 13.20 9.16
CA SER A 580 -17.91 13.07 10.27
C SER A 580 -17.26 12.39 11.48
N LYS A 581 -17.72 12.78 12.67
CA LYS A 581 -17.27 12.24 13.96
C LYS A 581 -18.45 11.75 14.77
N TYR A 582 -18.20 10.66 15.50
CA TYR A 582 -19.06 10.21 16.59
C TYR A 582 -18.23 10.16 17.87
N GLU A 583 -18.65 10.86 18.93
CA GLU A 583 -17.94 10.92 20.23
C GLU A 583 -16.42 11.20 20.08
N ASP A 584 -16.06 12.28 19.35
CA ASP A 584 -14.69 12.67 19.04
C ASP A 584 -13.87 11.70 18.16
N LYS A 585 -14.40 10.54 17.79
CA LYS A 585 -13.78 9.61 16.83
C LYS A 585 -14.27 9.85 15.41
N HIS A 586 -13.36 9.97 14.46
CA HIS A 586 -13.72 9.99 13.04
C HIS A 586 -14.30 8.63 12.63
N LEU A 587 -15.34 8.68 11.80
CA LEU A 587 -15.84 7.47 11.16
C LEU A 587 -14.77 6.89 10.21
N LEU A 588 -14.63 5.58 10.21
CA LEU A 588 -13.79 4.86 9.29
C LEU A 588 -14.64 4.53 8.05
N VAL A 589 -14.27 5.09 6.90
CA VAL A 589 -15.05 4.87 5.67
C VAL A 589 -14.14 4.48 4.52
N MET A 590 -14.49 3.38 3.86
CA MET A 590 -13.75 2.86 2.70
C MET A 590 -14.72 2.46 1.59
N LEU A 591 -14.37 2.77 0.34
CA LEU A 591 -15.01 2.19 -0.83
C LEU A 591 -14.53 0.74 -0.99
N LEU A 592 -15.43 -0.20 -1.11
CA LEU A 592 -15.11 -1.61 -1.30
C LEU A 592 -15.14 -1.96 -2.79
N PRO A 593 -14.07 -2.55 -3.35
CA PRO A 593 -14.08 -3.05 -4.72
C PRO A 593 -14.99 -4.27 -4.83
N SER A 594 -15.55 -4.49 -6.02
CA SER A 594 -16.31 -5.69 -6.35
C SER A 594 -15.42 -6.70 -7.07
N ILE A 595 -15.52 -7.97 -6.72
CA ILE A 595 -14.86 -9.07 -7.43
C ILE A 595 -15.92 -9.84 -8.22
N GLU A 596 -15.64 -10.08 -9.51
CA GLU A 596 -16.45 -10.89 -10.39
C GLU A 596 -15.93 -12.35 -10.36
N PRO A 597 -16.64 -13.28 -9.72
CA PRO A 597 -16.16 -14.65 -9.53
C PRO A 597 -15.94 -15.42 -10.84
N SER A 598 -16.74 -15.14 -11.87
CA SER A 598 -16.64 -15.77 -13.18
C SER A 598 -15.32 -15.43 -13.90
N MET A 599 -14.67 -14.34 -13.49
CA MET A 599 -13.41 -13.86 -14.04
C MET A 599 -12.19 -14.38 -13.29
N VAL A 600 -12.38 -15.17 -12.24
CA VAL A 600 -11.28 -15.87 -11.55
C VAL A 600 -11.02 -17.19 -12.28
N PRO A 601 -9.79 -17.44 -12.79
CA PRO A 601 -9.48 -18.65 -13.53
C PRO A 601 -9.69 -19.92 -12.71
N SER A 602 -10.14 -21.00 -13.36
CA SER A 602 -10.31 -22.31 -12.71
C SER A 602 -9.00 -22.81 -12.11
N GLY A 603 -9.03 -23.29 -10.87
CA GLY A 603 -7.86 -23.79 -10.14
C GLY A 603 -7.04 -22.70 -9.42
N VAL A 604 -7.36 -21.43 -9.60
CA VAL A 604 -6.78 -20.33 -8.81
C VAL A 604 -7.57 -20.19 -7.51
N GLN A 605 -6.83 -20.13 -6.39
CA GLN A 605 -7.35 -19.86 -5.05
C GLN A 605 -6.77 -18.52 -4.56
N PRO A 606 -7.40 -17.37 -4.86
CA PRO A 606 -6.86 -16.08 -4.50
C PRO A 606 -6.54 -15.99 -3.01
N LEU A 607 -5.40 -15.38 -2.66
CA LEU A 607 -4.96 -15.23 -1.27
C LEU A 607 -5.45 -13.89 -0.70
N LEU A 608 -6.25 -13.94 0.35
CA LEU A 608 -6.61 -12.77 1.16
C LEU A 608 -5.60 -12.62 2.30
N VAL A 609 -4.91 -11.48 2.37
CA VAL A 609 -3.85 -11.22 3.35
C VAL A 609 -4.30 -10.18 4.35
N PHE A 610 -4.28 -10.53 5.62
CA PHE A 610 -4.53 -9.64 6.75
C PHE A 610 -3.23 -9.35 7.50
N VAL A 611 -2.92 -8.08 7.74
CA VAL A 611 -1.71 -7.69 8.43
C VAL A 611 -2.03 -6.83 9.66
N ASN A 612 -1.66 -7.31 10.84
CA ASN A 612 -1.68 -6.52 12.06
C ASN A 612 -0.36 -5.77 12.19
N VAL A 613 -0.39 -4.50 11.84
CA VAL A 613 0.82 -3.67 11.81
C VAL A 613 1.30 -3.25 13.20
N LYS A 614 0.46 -3.34 14.25
CA LYS A 614 0.84 -3.11 15.64
C LYS A 614 1.60 -4.29 16.25
N SER A 615 1.47 -5.49 15.66
CA SER A 615 2.16 -6.68 16.13
C SER A 615 3.67 -6.64 15.86
N GLY A 616 4.45 -7.26 16.74
CA GLY A 616 5.87 -7.55 16.51
C GLY A 616 6.82 -6.37 16.36
N GLY A 617 6.48 -5.20 16.94
CA GLY A 617 7.34 -4.01 16.83
C GLY A 617 7.25 -3.32 15.47
N CYS A 618 6.06 -3.24 14.89
CA CYS A 618 5.75 -2.54 13.63
C CYS A 618 6.35 -3.16 12.36
N GLN A 619 6.73 -4.44 12.36
CA GLN A 619 7.20 -5.15 11.17
C GLN A 619 6.11 -5.34 10.09
N GLY A 620 4.84 -5.25 10.48
CA GLY A 620 3.70 -5.39 9.58
C GLY A 620 3.67 -4.37 8.43
N LEU A 621 4.15 -3.13 8.66
CA LEU A 621 4.20 -2.10 7.61
C LEU A 621 5.08 -2.50 6.42
N GLN A 622 6.22 -3.15 6.69
CA GLN A 622 7.10 -3.64 5.62
C GLN A 622 6.45 -4.81 4.86
N LEU A 623 5.73 -5.68 5.58
CA LEU A 623 5.02 -6.81 4.97
C LEU A 623 3.88 -6.35 4.06
N ILE A 624 3.07 -5.37 4.48
CA ILE A 624 2.02 -4.78 3.63
C ILE A 624 2.60 -4.28 2.31
N SER A 625 3.65 -3.44 2.38
CA SER A 625 4.29 -2.90 1.18
C SER A 625 4.87 -4.01 0.30
N SER A 626 5.46 -5.05 0.90
CA SER A 626 6.03 -6.17 0.17
C SER A 626 4.96 -7.04 -0.51
N PHE A 627 3.87 -7.36 0.19
CA PHE A 627 2.79 -8.17 -0.36
C PHE A 627 1.98 -7.41 -1.41
N ARG A 628 1.68 -6.12 -1.23
CA ARG A 628 1.03 -5.30 -2.26
C ARG A 628 1.85 -5.18 -3.54
N LYS A 629 3.17 -5.24 -3.42
CA LYS A 629 4.06 -5.30 -4.57
C LYS A 629 3.99 -6.66 -5.29
N LEU A 630 3.91 -7.77 -4.56
CA LEU A 630 3.94 -9.13 -5.11
C LEU A 630 2.56 -9.59 -5.59
N LEU A 631 1.51 -9.29 -4.85
CA LEU A 631 0.12 -9.63 -5.11
C LEU A 631 -0.65 -8.46 -5.73
N ASN A 632 -1.90 -8.69 -6.07
CA ASN A 632 -2.82 -7.58 -6.33
C ASN A 632 -3.01 -6.79 -5.02
N PRO A 633 -2.88 -5.45 -5.02
CA PRO A 633 -3.02 -4.65 -3.80
C PRO A 633 -4.33 -4.87 -3.04
N TYR A 634 -5.41 -5.20 -3.74
CA TYR A 634 -6.72 -5.48 -3.12
C TYR A 634 -6.83 -6.86 -2.45
N GLN A 635 -5.77 -7.66 -2.50
CA GLN A 635 -5.65 -8.88 -1.68
C GLN A 635 -5.08 -8.59 -0.28
N VAL A 636 -4.56 -7.37 0.00
CA VAL A 636 -3.77 -7.08 1.21
C VAL A 636 -4.41 -5.98 2.03
N PHE A 637 -4.96 -6.33 3.18
CA PHE A 637 -5.68 -5.45 4.09
C PHE A 637 -4.90 -5.21 5.38
N ASP A 638 -4.90 -3.95 5.82
CA ASP A 638 -4.40 -3.55 7.12
C ASP A 638 -5.52 -3.69 8.16
N LEU A 639 -5.28 -4.50 9.18
CA LEU A 639 -6.28 -4.75 10.23
C LEU A 639 -6.60 -3.52 11.09
N ASP A 640 -5.78 -2.47 11.07
CA ASP A 640 -6.14 -1.21 11.73
C ASP A 640 -7.25 -0.44 10.99
N ASN A 641 -7.54 -0.83 9.76
CA ASN A 641 -8.57 -0.20 8.93
C ASN A 641 -9.82 -1.08 8.86
N GLY A 642 -10.57 -1.16 9.94
CA GLY A 642 -11.85 -1.89 9.98
C GLY A 642 -11.73 -3.39 10.26
N GLY A 643 -10.56 -3.85 10.69
CA GLY A 643 -10.34 -5.26 11.00
C GLY A 643 -10.39 -6.18 9.78
N PRO A 644 -10.77 -7.45 9.97
CA PRO A 644 -10.93 -8.42 8.89
C PRO A 644 -12.15 -8.19 7.99
N LEU A 645 -13.18 -7.54 8.49
CA LEU A 645 -14.51 -7.45 7.85
C LEU A 645 -14.50 -6.87 6.43
N PRO A 646 -13.77 -5.77 6.12
CA PRO A 646 -13.72 -5.23 4.76
C PRO A 646 -13.18 -6.24 3.75
N GLY A 647 -12.09 -6.93 4.09
CA GLY A 647 -11.47 -7.94 3.25
C GLY A 647 -12.39 -9.16 3.04
N LEU A 648 -13.02 -9.64 4.10
CA LEU A 648 -13.95 -10.76 4.05
C LEU A 648 -15.18 -10.40 3.18
N TYR A 649 -15.70 -9.19 3.31
CA TYR A 649 -16.81 -8.73 2.47
C TYR A 649 -16.42 -8.70 0.98
N VAL A 650 -15.24 -8.20 0.65
CA VAL A 650 -14.74 -8.13 -0.74
C VAL A 650 -14.63 -9.54 -1.35
N PHE A 651 -14.18 -10.52 -0.58
CA PHE A 651 -13.97 -11.91 -1.04
C PHE A 651 -15.20 -12.81 -0.92
N ARG A 652 -16.33 -12.35 -0.36
CA ARG A 652 -17.50 -13.17 0.00
C ARG A 652 -18.06 -14.04 -1.14
N HIS A 653 -17.95 -13.61 -2.39
CA HIS A 653 -18.47 -14.34 -3.55
C HIS A 653 -17.48 -15.33 -4.18
N ILE A 654 -16.23 -15.36 -3.69
CA ILE A 654 -15.22 -16.32 -4.16
C ILE A 654 -15.41 -17.63 -3.40
N LYS A 655 -15.75 -18.71 -4.11
CA LYS A 655 -16.04 -20.02 -3.49
C LYS A 655 -14.82 -20.68 -2.86
N ASP A 656 -13.64 -20.51 -3.44
CA ASP A 656 -12.39 -21.14 -2.98
C ASP A 656 -11.25 -20.12 -2.97
N TYR A 657 -10.85 -19.72 -1.77
CA TYR A 657 -9.73 -18.81 -1.55
C TYR A 657 -8.96 -19.19 -0.28
N LYS A 658 -7.78 -18.64 -0.09
CA LYS A 658 -6.95 -18.84 1.09
C LYS A 658 -6.82 -17.53 1.86
N ILE A 659 -6.56 -17.65 3.18
CA ILE A 659 -6.25 -16.49 4.03
C ILE A 659 -4.83 -16.61 4.55
N LEU A 660 -4.11 -15.48 4.61
CA LEU A 660 -2.82 -15.35 5.29
C LEU A 660 -2.94 -14.29 6.38
N VAL A 661 -2.79 -14.72 7.63
CA VAL A 661 -2.85 -13.84 8.80
C VAL A 661 -1.43 -13.49 9.26
N CYS A 662 -1.06 -12.23 9.16
CA CYS A 662 0.22 -11.71 9.66
C CYS A 662 0.00 -11.07 11.03
N GLY A 663 0.17 -11.84 12.09
CA GLY A 663 -0.13 -11.42 13.46
C GLY A 663 0.33 -12.42 14.51
N GLY A 664 -0.13 -12.26 15.74
CA GLY A 664 0.00 -13.25 16.83
C GLY A 664 -1.27 -14.09 16.96
N ASP A 665 -1.30 -14.98 17.97
CA ASP A 665 -2.41 -15.89 18.23
C ASP A 665 -3.75 -15.16 18.37
N GLY A 666 -3.82 -14.05 19.11
CA GLY A 666 -5.03 -13.22 19.23
C GLY A 666 -5.50 -12.61 17.89
N THR A 667 -4.57 -12.27 16.98
CA THR A 667 -4.95 -11.79 15.63
C THR A 667 -5.59 -12.92 14.82
N VAL A 668 -5.06 -14.13 14.92
CA VAL A 668 -5.65 -15.32 14.27
C VAL A 668 -7.03 -15.58 14.81
N GLY A 669 -7.20 -15.58 16.14
CA GLY A 669 -8.49 -15.72 16.81
C GLY A 669 -9.52 -14.71 16.32
N TRP A 670 -9.13 -13.42 16.22
CA TRP A 670 -10.00 -12.36 15.70
C TRP A 670 -10.45 -12.62 14.24
N VAL A 671 -9.52 -13.01 13.36
CA VAL A 671 -9.86 -13.35 11.98
C VAL A 671 -10.83 -14.53 11.92
N LEU A 672 -10.62 -15.58 12.71
CA LEU A 672 -11.50 -16.74 12.78
C LEU A 672 -12.90 -16.38 13.32
N GLN A 673 -12.98 -15.53 14.33
CA GLN A 673 -14.26 -15.02 14.86
C GLN A 673 -15.02 -14.19 13.82
N CYS A 674 -14.33 -13.32 13.07
CA CYS A 674 -14.97 -12.58 11.99
C CYS A 674 -15.45 -13.50 10.85
N LEU A 675 -14.70 -14.58 10.56
CA LEU A 675 -15.11 -15.59 9.59
C LEU A 675 -16.40 -16.31 10.01
N ASP A 676 -16.54 -16.63 11.29
CA ASP A 676 -17.77 -17.24 11.82
C ASP A 676 -18.99 -16.32 11.63
N ASN A 677 -18.81 -15.02 11.90
CA ASN A 677 -19.87 -14.03 11.76
C ASN A 677 -20.29 -13.81 10.29
N VAL A 678 -19.33 -13.82 9.38
CA VAL A 678 -19.58 -13.66 7.92
C VAL A 678 -20.07 -14.96 7.29
N GLY A 679 -19.61 -16.13 7.77
CA GLY A 679 -19.96 -17.45 7.26
C GLY A 679 -21.41 -17.89 7.54
N GLN A 680 -22.18 -17.10 8.29
CA GLN A 680 -23.61 -17.30 8.49
C GLN A 680 -24.42 -16.94 7.23
N ASP A 681 -23.87 -16.12 6.34
CA ASP A 681 -24.43 -15.92 5.01
C ASP A 681 -24.06 -17.13 4.13
N SER A 682 -25.05 -17.81 3.60
CA SER A 682 -25.00 -19.12 2.92
C SER A 682 -24.05 -19.23 1.71
N GLU A 683 -23.35 -18.15 1.34
CA GLU A 683 -22.46 -18.09 0.18
C GLU A 683 -20.96 -18.17 0.52
N CYS A 684 -20.58 -18.01 1.80
CA CYS A 684 -19.17 -18.03 2.21
C CYS A 684 -18.66 -19.44 2.47
N SER A 685 -17.62 -19.85 1.75
CA SER A 685 -16.82 -21.04 2.10
C SER A 685 -15.92 -20.75 3.30
N SER A 686 -15.58 -21.79 4.07
CA SER A 686 -14.57 -21.71 5.15
C SER A 686 -13.16 -21.77 4.54
N PRO A 687 -12.49 -20.63 4.28
CA PRO A 687 -11.18 -20.62 3.65
C PRO A 687 -10.10 -21.14 4.59
N ALA A 688 -9.06 -21.77 4.03
CA ALA A 688 -7.93 -22.26 4.82
C ALA A 688 -6.98 -21.12 5.19
N CYS A 689 -6.57 -21.06 6.48
CA CYS A 689 -5.79 -19.97 7.06
C CYS A 689 -4.32 -20.36 7.28
N ALA A 690 -3.38 -19.58 6.72
CA ALA A 690 -1.94 -19.60 7.00
C ALA A 690 -1.55 -18.49 7.97
N ILE A 691 -0.37 -18.59 8.58
CA ILE A 691 0.09 -17.63 9.59
C ILE A 691 1.51 -17.14 9.28
N VAL A 692 1.71 -15.82 9.30
CA VAL A 692 3.04 -15.20 9.47
C VAL A 692 3.15 -14.73 10.90
N PRO A 693 3.99 -15.36 11.74
CA PRO A 693 4.01 -15.12 13.18
C PRO A 693 4.67 -13.80 13.54
N LEU A 694 3.90 -12.77 13.87
CA LEU A 694 4.38 -11.47 14.31
C LEU A 694 4.27 -11.26 15.83
N GLY A 695 3.45 -12.05 16.53
CA GLY A 695 3.19 -11.93 17.96
C GLY A 695 4.35 -12.31 18.86
N THR A 696 4.13 -12.26 20.17
CA THR A 696 5.11 -12.67 21.20
C THR A 696 5.10 -14.19 21.44
N GLY A 697 3.92 -14.81 21.52
CA GLY A 697 3.72 -16.25 21.75
C GLY A 697 3.88 -17.04 20.45
N ASN A 698 2.96 -16.87 19.52
CA ASN A 698 2.85 -17.56 18.25
C ASN A 698 2.74 -19.09 18.42
N ASP A 699 1.97 -19.53 19.41
CA ASP A 699 1.90 -20.94 19.76
C ASP A 699 1.21 -21.76 18.66
N LEU A 700 0.11 -21.24 18.08
CA LEU A 700 -0.55 -21.90 16.95
C LEU A 700 0.33 -21.95 15.69
N ALA A 701 1.08 -20.88 15.40
CA ALA A 701 2.00 -20.85 14.27
C ALA A 701 3.12 -21.88 14.41
N ARG A 702 3.58 -22.17 15.65
CA ARG A 702 4.59 -23.19 15.94
C ARG A 702 4.07 -24.61 15.64
N VAL A 703 2.86 -24.93 16.09
CA VAL A 703 2.21 -26.22 15.85
C VAL A 703 1.98 -26.48 14.37
N LEU A 704 1.61 -25.40 13.64
CA LEU A 704 1.41 -25.44 12.19
C LEU A 704 2.72 -25.28 11.38
N CYS A 705 3.88 -25.36 12.03
CA CYS A 705 5.24 -25.31 11.42
C CYS A 705 5.59 -23.97 10.72
N TRP A 706 4.88 -22.87 10.96
CA TRP A 706 5.20 -21.52 10.45
C TRP A 706 6.36 -20.85 11.20
N GLY A 707 6.81 -21.42 12.32
CA GLY A 707 7.94 -20.95 13.09
C GLY A 707 7.57 -20.11 14.32
N ALA A 708 8.63 -19.66 15.01
CA ALA A 708 8.52 -18.97 16.30
C ALA A 708 8.27 -17.46 16.18
N GLY A 709 8.56 -16.90 15.01
CA GLY A 709 8.41 -15.47 14.79
C GLY A 709 9.14 -14.97 13.55
N TYR A 710 8.54 -14.08 12.82
CA TYR A 710 9.13 -13.41 11.67
C TYR A 710 10.28 -12.50 12.12
N THR A 711 11.45 -12.62 11.48
CA THR A 711 12.66 -11.85 11.83
C THR A 711 12.86 -10.60 10.99
N GLY A 712 12.19 -10.52 9.83
CA GLY A 712 12.37 -9.45 8.85
C GLY A 712 13.37 -9.80 7.75
N ASP A 713 14.15 -10.86 7.91
CA ASP A 713 15.15 -11.29 6.94
C ASP A 713 14.60 -12.27 5.89
N GLU A 714 13.42 -12.84 6.16
CA GLU A 714 12.77 -13.79 5.26
C GLU A 714 12.23 -13.06 4.03
N ASP A 715 12.51 -13.63 2.84
CA ASP A 715 11.97 -13.09 1.60
C ASP A 715 10.45 -13.30 1.56
N PRO A 716 9.64 -12.22 1.44
CA PRO A 716 8.18 -12.32 1.34
C PRO A 716 7.69 -13.24 0.21
N LEU A 717 8.45 -13.37 -0.87
CA LEU A 717 8.13 -14.28 -1.96
C LEU A 717 8.19 -15.76 -1.51
N ASN A 718 9.16 -16.10 -0.65
CA ASN A 718 9.27 -17.47 -0.11
C ASN A 718 8.13 -17.76 0.86
N LEU A 719 7.68 -16.78 1.65
CA LEU A 719 6.49 -16.93 2.49
C LEU A 719 5.24 -17.26 1.66
N LEU A 720 5.05 -16.57 0.53
CA LEU A 720 3.92 -16.85 -0.37
C LEU A 720 4.04 -18.23 -1.03
N ARG A 721 5.24 -18.67 -1.37
CA ARG A 721 5.48 -20.05 -1.86
C ARG A 721 5.10 -21.09 -0.82
N ASP A 722 5.52 -20.89 0.43
CA ASP A 722 5.19 -21.80 1.52
C ASP A 722 3.66 -21.88 1.71
N VAL A 723 2.91 -20.79 1.48
CA VAL A 723 1.44 -20.80 1.50
C VAL A 723 0.84 -21.59 0.33
N ILE A 724 1.45 -21.51 -0.86
CA ILE A 724 1.01 -22.30 -2.03
C ILE A 724 1.17 -23.80 -1.73
N ASP A 725 2.32 -24.18 -1.17
CA ASP A 725 2.74 -25.58 -0.93
C ASP A 725 2.19 -26.16 0.40
N ALA A 726 1.50 -25.37 1.23
CA ALA A 726 1.00 -25.77 2.53
C ALA A 726 -0.15 -26.78 2.45
N GLU A 727 -0.19 -27.71 3.41
CA GLU A 727 -1.24 -28.72 3.54
C GLU A 727 -2.36 -28.26 4.47
N LYS A 728 -3.59 -28.68 4.17
CA LYS A 728 -4.75 -28.40 5.03
C LYS A 728 -4.69 -29.26 6.31
N SER A 729 -4.96 -28.65 7.47
CA SER A 729 -5.05 -29.28 8.78
C SER A 729 -6.29 -28.74 9.49
N LEU A 730 -7.06 -29.60 10.10
CA LEU A 730 -8.23 -29.20 10.89
C LEU A 730 -7.77 -28.72 12.27
N LEU A 731 -8.38 -27.66 12.76
CA LEU A 731 -8.24 -27.15 14.12
C LEU A 731 -9.62 -27.19 14.77
N ASP A 732 -9.78 -27.98 15.83
CA ASP A 732 -10.96 -27.93 16.66
C ASP A 732 -11.00 -26.62 17.43
N ARG A 733 -12.19 -26.09 17.60
CA ARG A 733 -12.44 -24.88 18.39
C ARG A 733 -13.36 -25.26 19.53
N TRP A 734 -13.15 -24.62 20.66
CA TRP A 734 -13.83 -24.99 21.90
C TRP A 734 -14.61 -23.80 22.43
N THR A 735 -15.80 -24.06 22.92
CA THR A 735 -16.62 -23.06 23.61
C THR A 735 -16.39 -23.20 25.12
N VAL A 736 -15.99 -22.12 25.78
CA VAL A 736 -15.83 -22.03 27.23
C VAL A 736 -16.97 -21.17 27.75
N VAL A 737 -17.82 -21.77 28.55
CA VAL A 737 -19.03 -21.15 29.12
C VAL A 737 -18.83 -20.97 30.61
N PHE A 738 -19.04 -19.77 31.11
CA PHE A 738 -18.94 -19.42 32.53
C PHE A 738 -20.35 -19.14 33.08
N HIS A 739 -20.75 -19.90 34.08
CA HIS A 739 -21.99 -19.72 34.80
C HIS A 739 -21.65 -19.32 36.24
N PRO A 740 -21.61 -18.02 36.60
CA PRO A 740 -21.35 -17.59 37.97
C PRO A 740 -22.50 -18.01 38.88
N GLU A 741 -22.17 -18.34 40.15
CA GLU A 741 -23.21 -18.58 41.17
C GLU A 741 -23.91 -17.25 41.52
N GLU A 742 -25.25 -17.28 41.58
CA GLU A 742 -26.04 -16.17 42.04
C GLU A 742 -25.77 -15.98 43.54
N LYS A 743 -25.26 -14.82 43.94
CA LYS A 743 -25.18 -14.42 45.33
C LYS A 743 -26.62 -14.18 45.83
N GLU A 744 -27.17 -15.09 46.66
CA GLU A 744 -28.38 -14.85 47.41
C GLU A 744 -28.12 -13.67 48.39
N ASP A 745 -28.44 -12.45 48.01
CA ASP A 745 -28.53 -11.32 48.90
C ASP A 745 -29.67 -11.56 49.92
N LYS A 746 -29.32 -12.16 51.04
CA LYS A 746 -30.18 -12.19 52.22
C LYS A 746 -30.29 -10.79 52.79
N GLN A 747 -31.20 -9.97 52.22
CA GLN A 747 -31.75 -8.84 53.01
C GLN A 747 -33.13 -8.43 52.53
N THR A 748 -34.09 -8.61 53.47
CA THR A 748 -35.37 -7.91 53.68
C THR A 748 -36.46 -8.08 52.59
N ALA A 749 -37.30 -9.05 52.89
CA ALA A 749 -38.70 -9.04 52.50
C ALA A 749 -39.42 -7.78 53.04
N THR A 750 -39.80 -6.85 52.15
CA THR A 750 -40.99 -6.00 52.36
C THR A 750 -41.70 -5.77 51.04
N ASN A 751 -42.98 -6.13 51.06
CA ASN A 751 -43.96 -6.05 50.01
C ASN A 751 -43.92 -4.83 49.09
N ALA A 752 -43.92 -5.03 47.76
CA ALA A 752 -44.85 -4.34 46.84
C ALA A 752 -44.77 -5.00 45.45
N GLY A 753 -45.94 -5.34 44.94
CA GLY A 753 -46.08 -6.06 43.65
C GLY A 753 -45.68 -5.24 42.43
N GLY A 754 -45.33 -5.97 41.41
CA GLY A 754 -45.30 -5.43 40.03
C GLY A 754 -44.03 -5.72 39.26
N ALA A 755 -44.17 -6.47 38.20
CA ALA A 755 -43.29 -6.68 37.09
C ALA A 755 -42.10 -7.66 37.31
N SER A 756 -42.23 -8.81 36.67
CA SER A 756 -41.16 -9.77 36.40
C SER A 756 -39.97 -9.09 35.73
N SER A 757 -38.94 -8.79 36.50
CA SER A 757 -37.62 -8.59 35.93
C SER A 757 -37.07 -9.94 35.53
N THR A 758 -36.92 -10.17 34.20
CA THR A 758 -36.12 -11.25 33.68
C THR A 758 -34.73 -11.09 34.29
N SER A 759 -34.27 -12.08 35.06
CA SER A 759 -32.88 -12.18 35.50
C SER A 759 -32.04 -12.20 34.23
N GLU A 760 -31.23 -11.19 34.02
CA GLU A 760 -30.17 -11.21 32.98
C GLU A 760 -29.26 -12.39 33.33
N ASP A 761 -29.24 -13.38 32.47
CA ASP A 761 -28.39 -14.56 32.59
C ASP A 761 -26.95 -14.07 32.45
N ASN A 762 -26.19 -13.93 33.55
CA ASN A 762 -24.79 -13.46 33.56
C ASN A 762 -23.81 -14.47 32.98
N THR A 763 -24.25 -15.34 32.09
CA THR A 763 -23.44 -16.34 31.38
C THR A 763 -22.48 -15.66 30.40
N GLN A 764 -21.18 -15.94 30.56
CA GLN A 764 -20.14 -15.47 29.65
C GLN A 764 -19.67 -16.62 28.75
N ILE A 765 -19.52 -16.37 27.45
CA ILE A 765 -19.13 -17.35 26.46
C ILE A 765 -17.88 -16.88 25.72
N PHE A 766 -16.83 -17.72 25.69
CA PHE A 766 -15.59 -17.47 24.96
C PHE A 766 -15.29 -18.61 23.99
N VAL A 767 -14.58 -18.31 22.91
CA VAL A 767 -14.06 -19.32 21.99
C VAL A 767 -12.58 -19.52 22.23
N MET A 768 -12.18 -20.73 22.55
CA MET A 768 -10.79 -21.14 22.76
C MET A 768 -10.25 -21.84 21.51
N ASN A 769 -9.14 -21.39 21.01
CA ASN A 769 -8.39 -22.00 19.89
C ASN A 769 -7.14 -22.73 20.38
N ASN A 770 -6.44 -22.21 21.37
CA ASN A 770 -5.14 -22.69 21.84
C ASN A 770 -5.22 -23.42 23.18
N TYR A 771 -5.53 -22.71 24.26
CA TYR A 771 -5.55 -23.26 25.60
C TYR A 771 -6.34 -22.37 26.59
N PHE A 772 -6.81 -23.02 27.67
CA PHE A 772 -7.46 -22.42 28.80
C PHE A 772 -6.66 -22.68 30.07
N GLY A 773 -6.25 -21.65 30.79
CA GLY A 773 -5.44 -21.73 32.00
C GLY A 773 -6.23 -21.29 33.24
N ILE A 774 -6.01 -22.00 34.36
CA ILE A 774 -6.66 -21.73 35.66
C ILE A 774 -5.57 -21.66 36.74
N GLY A 775 -5.61 -20.66 37.59
CA GLY A 775 -4.72 -20.46 38.72
C GLY A 775 -3.39 -19.82 38.31
N LEU A 776 -2.26 -20.42 38.63
CA LEU A 776 -0.94 -19.84 38.52
C LEU A 776 -0.58 -19.30 37.14
N ASP A 777 -0.94 -20.01 36.07
CA ASP A 777 -0.71 -19.58 34.68
C ASP A 777 -1.46 -18.31 34.36
N ALA A 778 -2.76 -18.27 34.68
CA ALA A 778 -3.62 -17.13 34.47
C ALA A 778 -3.21 -15.91 35.33
N ASP A 779 -2.76 -16.14 36.55
CA ASP A 779 -2.28 -15.09 37.47
C ASP A 779 -0.99 -14.42 36.93
N LEU A 780 -0.08 -15.17 36.32
CA LEU A 780 1.09 -14.62 35.65
C LEU A 780 0.72 -13.83 34.38
N CYS A 781 -0.27 -14.33 33.65
CA CYS A 781 -0.78 -13.69 32.47
C CYS A 781 -1.46 -12.35 32.80
N LEU A 782 -2.21 -12.30 33.92
CA LEU A 782 -2.89 -11.10 34.42
C LEU A 782 -1.89 -10.00 34.81
N ASP A 783 -0.84 -10.36 35.56
CA ASP A 783 0.21 -9.39 35.92
C ASP A 783 0.94 -8.84 34.68
N PHE A 784 1.16 -9.69 33.67
CA PHE A 784 1.77 -9.25 32.40
C PHE A 784 0.83 -8.30 31.63
N HIS A 785 -0.45 -8.60 31.61
CA HIS A 785 -1.48 -7.78 30.96
C HIS A 785 -1.54 -6.39 31.63
N ASN A 786 -1.65 -6.34 32.94
CA ASN A 786 -1.68 -5.10 33.70
C ASN A 786 -0.40 -4.27 33.50
N ALA A 787 0.78 -4.91 33.54
CA ALA A 787 2.05 -4.22 33.31
C ALA A 787 2.15 -3.62 31.88
N ARG A 788 1.52 -4.26 30.88
CA ARG A 788 1.45 -3.77 29.50
C ARG A 788 0.51 -2.58 29.35
N GLU A 789 -0.62 -2.60 30.04
CA GLU A 789 -1.58 -1.48 30.06
C GLU A 789 -1.02 -0.26 30.77
N GLU A 790 -0.35 -0.45 31.93
CA GLU A 790 0.28 0.64 32.65
C GLU A 790 1.43 1.32 31.90
N ASN A 791 2.21 0.56 31.12
CA ASN A 791 3.39 1.05 30.45
C ASN A 791 3.55 0.50 29.02
N PRO A 792 2.69 0.85 28.04
CA PRO A 792 2.73 0.30 26.68
C PRO A 792 4.09 0.48 25.98
N ASN A 793 4.78 1.58 26.30
CA ASN A 793 6.09 1.92 25.73
C ASN A 793 7.22 0.93 26.08
N LYS A 794 7.08 0.16 27.15
CA LYS A 794 8.05 -0.87 27.54
C LYS A 794 7.91 -2.15 26.70
N PHE A 795 6.79 -2.35 25.99
CA PHE A 795 6.44 -3.59 25.28
C PHE A 795 6.62 -3.54 23.76
N ARG A 796 7.54 -2.71 23.26
CA ARG A 796 7.80 -2.48 21.82
C ARG A 796 8.63 -3.58 21.12
N SER A 797 9.08 -4.62 21.78
CA SER A 797 9.93 -5.68 21.20
C SER A 797 9.63 -7.03 21.81
N ARG A 798 9.57 -8.10 20.97
CA ARG A 798 9.33 -9.48 21.40
C ARG A 798 10.31 -9.97 22.49
N LEU A 799 11.60 -9.66 22.35
CA LEU A 799 12.63 -10.06 23.32
C LEU A 799 12.39 -9.35 24.68
N ARG A 800 12.02 -8.07 24.65
CA ARG A 800 11.73 -7.29 25.82
C ARG A 800 10.46 -7.79 26.51
N ASN A 801 9.42 -8.12 25.75
CA ASN A 801 8.18 -8.70 26.28
C ASN A 801 8.46 -10.01 27.02
N LYS A 802 9.28 -10.92 26.43
CA LYS A 802 9.69 -12.17 27.07
C LYS A 802 10.49 -11.92 28.36
N SER A 803 11.39 -10.94 28.37
CA SER A 803 12.18 -10.60 29.56
C SER A 803 11.32 -10.05 30.69
N VAL A 804 10.27 -9.28 30.39
CA VAL A 804 9.29 -8.79 31.38
C VAL A 804 8.49 -9.95 31.96
N TYR A 805 8.03 -10.89 31.12
CA TYR A 805 7.29 -12.07 31.57
C TYR A 805 8.13 -12.92 32.56
N VAL A 806 9.39 -13.17 32.22
CA VAL A 806 10.35 -13.87 33.12
C VAL A 806 10.57 -13.09 34.43
N SER A 807 10.71 -11.76 34.35
CA SER A 807 10.88 -10.90 35.56
C SER A 807 9.66 -10.96 36.49
N ILE A 808 8.45 -11.01 35.96
CA ILE A 808 7.21 -11.16 36.71
C ILE A 808 7.19 -12.53 37.40
N GLY A 809 7.51 -13.61 36.66
CA GLY A 809 7.62 -14.94 37.25
C GLY A 809 8.61 -15.01 38.43
N LEU A 810 9.79 -14.41 38.27
CA LEU A 810 10.81 -14.36 39.34
C LEU A 810 10.30 -13.56 40.55
N ARG A 811 9.57 -12.47 40.39
CA ARG A 811 8.98 -11.70 41.49
C ARG A 811 7.93 -12.52 42.26
N LYS A 812 7.09 -13.30 41.54
CA LYS A 812 6.08 -14.16 42.15
C LYS A 812 6.67 -15.33 42.92
N MET A 813 7.86 -15.84 42.53
CA MET A 813 8.59 -16.81 43.33
C MET A 813 8.89 -16.29 44.74
N VAL A 814 9.07 -14.97 44.93
CA VAL A 814 9.38 -14.34 46.22
C VAL A 814 8.10 -13.98 46.99
N LYS A 815 7.05 -13.58 46.29
CA LYS A 815 5.76 -13.24 46.90
C LYS A 815 4.80 -14.44 46.81
N ARG A 816 4.92 -15.41 47.69
CA ARG A 816 4.02 -16.55 47.79
C ARG A 816 2.60 -16.14 48.12
N THR A 817 1.62 -16.10 47.20
CA THR A 817 0.27 -15.79 47.72
C THR A 817 -0.88 -16.33 46.92
N LEU A 818 -1.28 -16.61 45.91
CA LEU A 818 -2.70 -16.72 45.50
C LEU A 818 -3.24 -18.10 45.08
N CYS A 819 -2.44 -19.04 44.61
CA CYS A 819 -2.99 -20.27 44.03
C CYS A 819 -2.54 -21.54 44.82
N LYS A 820 -2.12 -21.40 46.06
CA LYS A 820 -1.80 -22.56 46.89
C LYS A 820 -3.06 -23.39 47.15
N ASP A 821 -2.93 -24.70 47.01
CA ASP A 821 -4.03 -25.62 47.28
C ASP A 821 -5.19 -25.49 46.28
N LEU A 822 -4.93 -25.04 45.01
CA LEU A 822 -5.93 -24.91 43.95
C LEU A 822 -6.80 -26.19 43.81
N HIS A 823 -6.22 -27.37 44.02
CA HIS A 823 -6.91 -28.66 43.98
C HIS A 823 -8.05 -28.80 45.01
N LYS A 824 -8.10 -27.94 46.05
CA LYS A 824 -9.18 -27.89 47.02
C LYS A 824 -10.27 -26.90 46.64
N GLU A 825 -9.92 -25.90 45.84
CA GLU A 825 -10.80 -24.81 45.45
C GLU A 825 -11.55 -25.10 44.15
N ILE A 826 -11.22 -26.24 43.47
CA ILE A 826 -11.87 -26.61 42.25
C ILE A 826 -12.26 -28.08 42.22
N ARG A 827 -13.35 -28.39 41.51
CA ARG A 827 -13.78 -29.75 41.20
C ARG A 827 -13.76 -29.94 39.71
N LEU A 828 -13.04 -30.97 39.24
CA LEU A 828 -12.89 -31.26 37.83
C LEU A 828 -13.67 -32.53 37.44
N GLU A 829 -14.45 -32.45 36.37
CA GLU A 829 -15.11 -33.56 35.74
C GLU A 829 -14.74 -33.62 34.24
N VAL A 830 -14.39 -34.80 33.74
CA VAL A 830 -13.99 -35.00 32.34
C VAL A 830 -14.86 -36.14 31.77
N ASP A 831 -15.59 -35.85 30.71
CA ASP A 831 -16.54 -36.79 30.05
C ASP A 831 -17.49 -37.47 31.06
N GLY A 832 -18.05 -36.71 32.01
CA GLY A 832 -18.98 -37.17 33.02
C GLY A 832 -18.33 -37.94 34.18
N ARG A 833 -17.00 -37.99 34.28
CA ARG A 833 -16.27 -38.64 35.36
C ARG A 833 -15.53 -37.64 36.21
N LEU A 834 -15.71 -37.74 37.53
CA LEU A 834 -14.97 -36.92 38.47
C LEU A 834 -13.50 -37.34 38.46
N VAL A 835 -12.60 -36.37 38.33
CA VAL A 835 -11.15 -36.54 38.34
C VAL A 835 -10.59 -36.04 39.66
N GLU A 836 -9.87 -36.92 40.42
CA GLU A 836 -9.15 -36.51 41.61
C GLU A 836 -7.90 -35.70 41.20
N LEU A 837 -7.85 -34.45 41.68
CA LEU A 837 -6.75 -33.57 41.34
C LEU A 837 -5.55 -33.82 42.27
N PRO A 838 -4.35 -33.94 41.72
CA PRO A 838 -3.13 -33.93 42.51
C PRO A 838 -2.89 -32.56 43.12
N GLN A 839 -1.91 -32.42 43.98
CA GLN A 839 -1.53 -31.11 44.54
C GLN A 839 -0.98 -30.19 43.47
N VAL A 840 -1.82 -29.29 42.95
CA VAL A 840 -1.49 -28.35 41.90
C VAL A 840 -1.83 -26.92 42.29
N GLU A 841 -1.05 -25.98 41.75
CA GLU A 841 -1.26 -24.53 41.87
C GLU A 841 -1.82 -23.93 40.56
N GLY A 842 -1.84 -24.72 39.47
CA GLY A 842 -2.39 -24.33 38.20
C GLY A 842 -2.81 -25.52 37.37
N ILE A 843 -3.81 -25.35 36.48
CA ILE A 843 -4.27 -26.29 35.49
C ILE A 843 -4.24 -25.62 34.12
N ILE A 844 -3.76 -26.34 33.11
CA ILE A 844 -3.74 -25.91 31.72
C ILE A 844 -4.53 -26.93 30.91
N ILE A 845 -5.58 -26.50 30.22
CA ILE A 845 -6.39 -27.30 29.31
C ILE A 845 -5.98 -26.89 27.90
N MET A 846 -5.43 -27.84 27.15
CA MET A 846 -4.75 -27.58 25.89
C MET A 846 -5.49 -28.16 24.72
N ASN A 847 -5.67 -27.40 23.66
CA ASN A 847 -6.08 -27.85 22.32
C ASN A 847 -4.86 -28.05 21.40
N ILE A 848 -3.76 -27.32 21.67
CA ILE A 848 -2.52 -27.42 20.88
C ILE A 848 -1.32 -27.71 21.78
N LEU A 849 -0.35 -28.48 21.30
CA LEU A 849 0.85 -28.85 22.04
C LEU A 849 1.95 -27.76 22.01
N SER A 850 1.53 -26.52 22.18
CA SER A 850 2.45 -25.37 22.37
C SER A 850 1.80 -24.41 23.34
N TRP A 851 2.53 -24.06 24.40
CA TRP A 851 2.08 -23.15 25.45
C TRP A 851 3.17 -22.13 25.78
N GLY A 852 2.78 -20.91 26.08
CA GLY A 852 3.67 -19.89 26.60
C GLY A 852 4.89 -19.58 25.74
N SER A 853 4.75 -19.52 24.43
CA SER A 853 5.81 -19.29 23.43
C SER A 853 6.64 -20.55 23.07
N GLY A 854 6.06 -21.73 23.09
CA GLY A 854 6.65 -22.93 22.51
C GLY A 854 7.02 -24.05 23.46
N ALA A 855 6.68 -23.96 24.74
CA ALA A 855 6.80 -25.08 25.67
C ALA A 855 5.73 -26.15 25.36
N ASN A 856 6.02 -27.39 25.61
CA ASN A 856 5.06 -28.49 25.55
C ASN A 856 4.84 -29.07 26.95
N PRO A 857 3.82 -28.62 27.70
CA PRO A 857 3.53 -29.13 29.03
C PRO A 857 3.11 -30.61 29.04
N TRP A 858 2.47 -31.11 27.98
CA TRP A 858 2.10 -32.52 27.86
C TRP A 858 3.31 -33.45 27.74
N GLY A 859 4.37 -32.98 27.07
CA GLY A 859 5.59 -33.74 26.86
C GLY A 859 5.53 -34.68 25.64
N PRO A 860 6.59 -35.46 25.39
CA PRO A 860 6.64 -36.42 24.30
C PRO A 860 5.76 -37.65 24.59
N ASP A 861 5.27 -38.31 23.55
CA ASP A 861 4.59 -39.60 23.65
C ASP A 861 5.59 -40.66 24.07
N THR A 862 5.20 -41.48 25.04
CA THR A 862 5.96 -42.65 25.49
C THR A 862 5.18 -43.93 25.19
N SER A 863 5.86 -45.01 24.88
CA SER A 863 5.23 -46.29 24.47
C SER A 863 4.40 -46.98 25.57
N GLU A 864 4.38 -46.42 26.80
CA GLU A 864 3.65 -46.93 27.97
C GLU A 864 2.50 -46.03 28.42
N ASP A 865 2.13 -45.03 27.60
CA ASP A 865 1.12 -44.05 28.00
C ASP A 865 -0.31 -44.63 27.98
N GLN A 866 -1.06 -44.33 29.03
CA GLN A 866 -2.50 -44.60 29.14
C GLN A 866 -3.35 -43.60 28.34
N PHE A 867 -2.74 -42.61 27.72
CA PHE A 867 -3.36 -41.50 27.00
C PHE A 867 -3.19 -41.61 25.50
N TYR A 868 -4.15 -41.09 24.75
CA TYR A 868 -4.07 -41.01 23.30
C TYR A 868 -3.03 -40.01 22.84
N THR A 869 -2.43 -40.23 21.67
CA THR A 869 -1.55 -39.24 21.04
C THR A 869 -2.32 -37.96 20.72
N PRO A 870 -1.92 -36.79 21.26
CA PRO A 870 -2.64 -35.55 21.10
C PRO A 870 -2.71 -35.06 19.66
N ASN A 871 -3.87 -34.54 19.26
CA ASN A 871 -4.07 -33.95 17.94
C ASN A 871 -5.12 -32.85 18.02
N HIS A 872 -4.79 -31.66 17.56
CA HIS A 872 -5.65 -30.47 17.60
C HIS A 872 -6.91 -30.54 16.72
N GLY A 873 -7.19 -31.66 16.07
CA GLY A 873 -8.36 -31.88 15.22
C GLY A 873 -9.19 -33.13 15.53
N ASP A 874 -8.92 -33.84 16.64
CA ASP A 874 -9.54 -35.09 17.03
C ASP A 874 -10.74 -34.96 17.99
N GLY A 875 -10.97 -33.73 18.49
CA GLY A 875 -12.07 -33.47 19.44
C GLY A 875 -11.76 -33.82 20.88
N ILE A 876 -10.50 -33.90 21.25
CA ILE A 876 -10.03 -34.24 22.59
C ILE A 876 -9.11 -33.11 23.09
N LEU A 877 -9.25 -32.73 24.36
CA LEU A 877 -8.40 -31.78 25.06
C LEU A 877 -7.48 -32.48 26.04
N GLU A 878 -6.29 -31.97 26.21
CA GLU A 878 -5.29 -32.39 27.19
C GLU A 878 -5.38 -31.55 28.44
N VAL A 879 -5.51 -32.19 29.62
CA VAL A 879 -5.53 -31.52 30.94
C VAL A 879 -4.21 -31.77 31.66
N VAL A 880 -3.50 -30.68 31.97
CA VAL A 880 -2.16 -30.73 32.59
C VAL A 880 -2.14 -29.92 33.89
N GLY A 881 -1.55 -30.47 34.95
CA GLY A 881 -1.35 -29.82 36.23
C GLY A 881 0.05 -29.23 36.40
N VAL A 882 0.13 -28.11 37.10
CA VAL A 882 1.36 -27.41 37.46
C VAL A 882 1.45 -27.26 38.96
N THR A 883 2.55 -27.71 39.56
CA THR A 883 2.73 -27.76 41.04
C THR A 883 3.32 -26.51 41.64
N GLY A 884 3.63 -25.47 40.86
CA GLY A 884 4.14 -24.20 41.33
C GLY A 884 5.02 -23.47 40.33
N VAL A 885 5.43 -22.24 40.68
CA VAL A 885 6.19 -21.35 39.81
C VAL A 885 7.51 -21.97 39.30
N MET A 886 8.22 -22.72 40.14
CA MET A 886 9.46 -23.43 39.78
C MET A 886 9.18 -24.49 38.70
N HIS A 887 8.12 -25.26 38.90
CA HIS A 887 7.72 -26.31 37.94
C HIS A 887 7.31 -25.67 36.61
N LEU A 888 6.55 -24.56 36.65
CA LEU A 888 6.18 -23.80 35.46
C LEU A 888 7.42 -23.31 34.69
N GLY A 889 8.43 -22.79 35.41
CA GLY A 889 9.72 -22.38 34.83
C GLY A 889 10.50 -23.55 34.21
N GLN A 890 10.43 -24.73 34.81
CA GLN A 890 11.05 -25.97 34.28
C GLN A 890 10.32 -26.44 33.00
N ILE A 891 8.99 -26.35 32.95
CA ILE A 891 8.18 -26.63 31.75
C ILE A 891 8.58 -25.65 30.65
N GLN A 892 8.65 -24.35 30.98
CA GLN A 892 8.98 -23.29 30.00
C GLN A 892 10.39 -23.45 29.42
N SER A 893 11.34 -23.96 30.20
CA SER A 893 12.71 -24.25 29.75
C SER A 893 12.88 -25.62 29.10
N GLY A 894 11.82 -26.44 29.04
CA GLY A 894 11.87 -27.82 28.49
C GLY A 894 12.61 -28.84 29.38
N LEU A 895 12.91 -28.45 30.64
CA LEU A 895 13.59 -29.34 31.57
C LEU A 895 12.66 -30.36 32.21
N ARG A 896 11.38 -30.08 32.26
CA ARG A 896 10.34 -30.95 32.83
C ARG A 896 9.04 -30.82 32.04
N THR A 897 8.17 -31.82 32.13
CA THR A 897 6.80 -31.79 31.65
C THR A 897 5.83 -31.50 32.77
N GLY A 898 4.64 -31.08 32.45
CA GLY A 898 3.55 -30.97 33.41
C GLY A 898 3.05 -32.35 33.84
N MET A 899 2.17 -32.37 34.83
CA MET A 899 1.50 -33.59 35.29
C MET A 899 0.32 -33.85 34.38
N ARG A 900 0.32 -34.93 33.60
CA ARG A 900 -0.84 -35.35 32.80
C ARG A 900 -1.96 -35.77 33.73
N ILE A 901 -3.13 -35.11 33.65
CA ILE A 901 -4.27 -35.37 34.54
C ILE A 901 -5.33 -36.19 33.81
N ALA A 902 -5.79 -35.67 32.65
CA ALA A 902 -6.86 -36.30 31.90
C ALA A 902 -6.83 -35.91 30.41
N GLN A 903 -7.58 -36.62 29.60
CA GLN A 903 -7.98 -36.25 28.23
C GLN A 903 -9.48 -36.43 28.09
N GLY A 904 -10.17 -35.53 27.36
CA GLY A 904 -11.60 -35.66 27.11
C GLY A 904 -12.18 -34.57 26.20
N GLY A 905 -13.38 -34.83 25.70
CA GLY A 905 -14.13 -33.94 24.80
C GLY A 905 -15.13 -33.03 25.50
N HIS A 906 -15.38 -33.23 26.79
CA HIS A 906 -16.30 -32.43 27.59
C HIS A 906 -15.71 -32.24 28.98
N ILE A 907 -15.39 -31.01 29.37
CA ILE A 907 -14.75 -30.69 30.65
C ILE A 907 -15.64 -29.74 31.42
N LYS A 908 -16.00 -30.14 32.66
CA LYS A 908 -16.73 -29.32 33.60
C LYS A 908 -15.89 -29.04 34.83
N ILE A 909 -15.81 -27.76 35.23
CA ILE A 909 -15.03 -27.30 36.37
C ILE A 909 -15.95 -26.45 37.24
N HIS A 910 -15.95 -26.74 38.55
CA HIS A 910 -16.64 -25.91 39.50
C HIS A 910 -15.62 -25.17 40.37
N LEU A 911 -15.76 -23.84 40.47
CA LEU A 911 -14.90 -22.96 41.24
C LEU A 911 -15.61 -22.63 42.56
N HIS A 912 -14.90 -22.82 43.69
CA HIS A 912 -15.42 -22.48 45.04
C HIS A 912 -15.01 -21.07 45.50
N SER A 913 -14.05 -20.43 44.86
CA SER A 913 -13.53 -19.10 45.20
C SER A 913 -13.18 -18.29 43.97
N ASP A 914 -12.85 -16.99 44.16
CA ASP A 914 -12.37 -16.14 43.05
C ASP A 914 -11.00 -16.63 42.60
N ILE A 915 -10.87 -17.07 41.35
CA ILE A 915 -9.66 -17.67 40.78
C ILE A 915 -9.28 -16.96 39.50
N PRO A 916 -7.99 -16.65 39.30
CA PRO A 916 -7.51 -16.17 38.00
C PRO A 916 -7.69 -17.23 36.93
N VAL A 917 -8.24 -16.83 35.77
CA VAL A 917 -8.42 -17.66 34.59
C VAL A 917 -7.92 -16.92 33.35
N GLN A 918 -7.60 -17.65 32.30
CA GLN A 918 -7.25 -17.06 31.02
C GLN A 918 -7.70 -17.97 29.86
N VAL A 919 -8.20 -17.39 28.77
CA VAL A 919 -8.48 -18.08 27.52
C VAL A 919 -7.60 -17.46 26.41
N ASP A 920 -6.82 -18.27 25.73
CA ASP A 920 -5.91 -17.87 24.63
C ASP A 920 -4.99 -16.68 24.95
N GLY A 921 -4.66 -16.50 26.28
CA GLY A 921 -3.79 -15.44 26.75
C GLY A 921 -4.52 -14.15 27.20
N GLU A 922 -5.85 -14.14 27.22
CA GLU A 922 -6.65 -13.03 27.78
C GLU A 922 -7.10 -13.39 29.21
N PRO A 923 -6.54 -12.76 30.26
CA PRO A 923 -6.75 -13.14 31.66
C PRO A 923 -7.77 -12.25 32.38
N TRP A 924 -8.48 -12.85 33.35
CA TRP A 924 -9.32 -12.12 34.34
C TRP A 924 -9.46 -12.93 35.63
N ILE A 925 -10.11 -12.35 36.63
CA ILE A 925 -10.50 -13.03 37.86
C ILE A 925 -11.94 -13.53 37.68
N GLN A 926 -12.13 -14.85 37.76
CA GLN A 926 -13.45 -15.49 37.67
C GLN A 926 -14.02 -15.74 39.05
N SER A 927 -15.26 -15.31 39.27
CA SER A 927 -16.04 -15.57 40.52
C SER A 927 -16.47 -17.04 40.58
N PRO A 928 -16.85 -17.54 41.79
CA PRO A 928 -17.36 -18.90 41.99
C PRO A 928 -18.46 -19.24 41.00
N GLY A 929 -18.51 -20.52 40.57
CA GLY A 929 -19.49 -21.01 39.60
C GLY A 929 -18.99 -22.14 38.75
N ASP A 930 -19.82 -22.54 37.78
CA ASP A 930 -19.51 -23.62 36.85
C ASP A 930 -18.84 -23.09 35.58
N ILE A 931 -17.81 -23.75 35.15
CA ILE A 931 -17.15 -23.55 33.83
C ILE A 931 -17.32 -24.83 33.01
N VAL A 932 -17.84 -24.69 31.81
CA VAL A 932 -18.01 -25.83 30.90
C VAL A 932 -17.21 -25.58 29.63
N VAL A 933 -16.28 -26.50 29.33
CA VAL A 933 -15.53 -26.51 28.06
C VAL A 933 -16.07 -27.62 27.20
N LEU A 934 -16.61 -27.25 26.06
CA LEU A 934 -17.22 -28.17 25.13
C LEU A 934 -16.79 -27.90 23.69
N LYS A 935 -16.78 -28.92 22.87
CA LYS A 935 -16.43 -28.82 21.48
C LYS A 935 -17.42 -27.91 20.74
N SER A 936 -16.92 -26.88 20.11
CA SER A 936 -17.73 -26.03 19.24
C SER A 936 -18.15 -26.77 17.96
N ALA A 937 -19.34 -26.48 17.45
CA ALA A 937 -19.75 -26.92 16.10
C ALA A 937 -18.85 -26.31 15.01
N LEU A 938 -18.21 -25.18 15.29
CA LEU A 938 -17.32 -24.48 14.38
C LEU A 938 -15.94 -25.13 14.38
N LYS A 939 -15.42 -25.41 13.17
CA LYS A 939 -14.06 -25.89 12.93
C LYS A 939 -13.33 -24.91 12.04
N ALA A 940 -12.04 -24.74 12.28
CA ALA A 940 -11.19 -23.95 11.40
C ALA A 940 -10.34 -24.87 10.52
N THR A 941 -10.27 -24.56 9.24
CA THR A 941 -9.29 -25.17 8.34
C THR A 941 -8.04 -24.31 8.36
N MET A 942 -6.94 -24.88 8.83
CA MET A 942 -5.64 -24.21 8.88
C MET A 942 -4.72 -24.74 7.77
N LEU A 943 -3.72 -23.95 7.40
CA LEU A 943 -2.63 -24.36 6.52
C LEU A 943 -1.39 -24.68 7.37
N LYS A 944 -0.91 -25.90 7.27
CA LYS A 944 0.33 -26.35 7.91
C LYS A 944 1.47 -26.29 6.92
N LYS A 945 2.56 -25.62 7.29
CA LYS A 945 3.74 -25.53 6.46
C LYS A 945 4.40 -26.91 6.35
N THR A 946 4.57 -27.42 5.13
CA THR A 946 5.23 -28.68 4.88
C THR A 946 6.71 -28.60 5.23
N LYS A 947 7.21 -29.52 6.06
CA LYS A 947 8.65 -29.72 6.29
C LYS A 947 9.25 -30.36 5.03
N GLY A 948 9.28 -29.60 3.91
CA GLY A 948 9.67 -30.15 2.62
C GLY A 948 11.16 -30.37 2.53
N LYS A 949 11.57 -31.55 2.12
CA LYS A 949 12.70 -31.72 1.20
C LYS A 949 12.47 -30.73 0.07
N ILE A 950 13.38 -29.78 -0.15
CA ILE A 950 13.40 -28.89 -1.31
C ILE A 950 13.46 -29.79 -2.55
N LYS A 951 12.33 -30.33 -2.98
CA LYS A 951 12.13 -30.66 -4.38
C LYS A 951 12.08 -29.29 -5.05
N ARG A 952 13.24 -28.88 -5.59
CA ARG A 952 13.26 -27.89 -6.67
C ARG A 952 12.28 -28.42 -7.72
N ARG A 953 11.01 -28.09 -7.60
CA ARG A 953 10.12 -28.10 -8.74
C ARG A 953 10.75 -27.11 -9.68
N ASN A 954 11.35 -27.63 -10.73
CA ASN A 954 11.90 -26.85 -11.82
C ASN A 954 10.77 -25.96 -12.31
N THR A 955 10.77 -24.69 -11.89
CA THR A 955 9.97 -23.62 -12.48
C THR A 955 10.34 -23.41 -13.96
N GLU A 956 11.27 -24.20 -14.47
CA GLU A 956 11.58 -24.30 -15.90
C GLU A 956 10.49 -25.01 -16.72
N SER A 957 9.62 -25.83 -16.10
CA SER A 957 8.72 -26.69 -16.89
C SER A 957 7.59 -25.94 -17.58
N SER A 958 6.97 -24.95 -16.94
CA SER A 958 5.91 -24.15 -17.59
C SER A 958 6.48 -23.09 -18.56
N MET A 959 7.67 -22.54 -18.26
CA MET A 959 8.36 -21.63 -19.17
C MET A 959 8.96 -22.36 -20.39
N GLN A 960 9.45 -23.60 -20.21
CA GLN A 960 9.93 -24.41 -21.33
C GLN A 960 8.79 -24.88 -22.25
N LEU A 961 7.61 -25.16 -21.73
CA LEU A 961 6.43 -25.47 -22.53
C LEU A 961 5.93 -24.27 -23.34
N ALA A 962 5.98 -23.06 -22.77
CA ALA A 962 5.62 -21.83 -23.48
C ALA A 962 6.65 -21.43 -24.56
N LEU A 963 7.94 -21.77 -24.36
CA LEU A 963 9.01 -21.52 -25.35
C LEU A 963 9.07 -22.62 -26.42
N GLN A 964 8.60 -23.83 -26.15
CA GLN A 964 8.52 -24.94 -27.11
C GLN A 964 7.29 -24.85 -28.03
N ALA A 965 6.28 -24.07 -27.67
CA ALA A 965 5.09 -23.81 -28.48
C ALA A 965 5.27 -22.71 -29.57
N ALA A 966 6.43 -22.06 -29.64
CA ALA A 966 6.75 -21.13 -30.70
C ALA A 966 7.36 -21.90 -31.89
N PRO A 967 6.85 -21.71 -33.14
CA PRO A 967 7.40 -22.40 -34.31
C PRO A 967 8.87 -22.00 -34.56
N SER A 968 9.72 -23.00 -34.66
CA SER A 968 11.14 -22.88 -34.98
C SER A 968 11.32 -22.47 -36.44
N ASN A 969 11.34 -21.17 -36.74
CA ASN A 969 11.80 -20.61 -38.02
C ASN A 969 12.77 -19.47 -37.72
N TYR A 970 14.02 -19.82 -37.41
CA TYR A 970 15.16 -18.88 -37.53
C TYR A 970 16.38 -19.61 -38.05
N PRO A 971 17.04 -19.07 -39.06
CA PRO A 971 18.33 -19.57 -39.58
C PRO A 971 19.44 -19.27 -38.52
N GLU A 972 20.35 -20.20 -38.38
CA GLU A 972 21.56 -20.07 -37.58
C GLU A 972 22.37 -18.83 -38.00
N PRO A 973 22.95 -18.05 -37.10
CA PRO A 973 23.87 -16.99 -37.46
C PRO A 973 25.23 -17.59 -37.79
N GLU A 974 25.66 -17.37 -39.02
CA GLU A 974 27.03 -17.58 -39.46
C GLU A 974 28.00 -16.79 -38.57
N VAL A 975 29.07 -17.49 -38.18
CA VAL A 975 30.21 -16.96 -37.44
C VAL A 975 31.05 -16.07 -38.38
N PHE A 976 31.11 -14.79 -38.07
CA PHE A 976 32.18 -13.89 -38.44
C PHE A 976 32.50 -12.93 -37.28
#